data_bde6ac1a802de1b437a7c5ce2e1acbf3
#
_entry.id   bde6ac1a802de1b437a7c5ce2e1acbf3
#
_cell.length_a   1.000
_cell.length_b   1.000
_cell.length_c   1.000
_cell.angle_alpha   90.00
_cell.angle_beta   90.00
_cell.angle_gamma   90.00
#
_symmetry.space_group_name_H-M   'P 1'
#
loop_
_entity.id
_entity.type
_entity.pdbx_description
1 polymer ?
#
loop_
_entity_poly.entity_id
_entity_poly.type
_entity_poly.pdbx_seq_one_letter_code
_entity_poly.pdbx_strand_id
1 'polypeptide(L)'
;MTRKLAGFGLAFALAELAAAYLPPLASLLTAALFISLFLFAAFTQRRAARFALPAVAGLLAGLVWSAAYQLAVVKPAQSLAGQTYACTAIVQPDAETSWQPGNVRATLLITQLDGRKTSLKVYCTDLPYSEAGNIITGQFQLQPLRADSYRISRYAKGTWLGASYQVDYIWQGTSDALPYRLYHLRQAFAKRLTTYLPQNLAGVEAAMLLGEKSELTDEWSDTFRTAGIAHLLAVSGLHVALLCGLFAMGQGRRSRFSVPRVLLQITVLLLYMGLTGLPFSVFRAGVMFLIMLVGSLLLQPPDSLTALALAAIIIGVQQPFAPCDIGFQLSVCGVLGVLAASALAKRQTQFVQVRYAARHNQRRQTALPLPLAIVLRAVDAVQAAVLATLATLPVLLLHGMAASGAAVPANLLVVWLLGPALRLGILALVLSFVPVLDPLFHGASLLLGIVLRLMTTLAAWCAALPAAHIALPVRYTLWVLAVFAVLAALFWRTRQLRRFVPVGFVCAVAAVMLGSTMQRDVVRLAMVGTAGNGCVVAVQNNRAVVLYRGSAVNGRAVQQYLTQNGAPELAAVIDLRTEPGEMPLQTAQLLTIADLPQGLTHLQLLDTVEVDLLHTNAAALAVLDVGGWHAAASAGKLILTDPVAVDLYCAGGSCPEAIQAKAILCNQQTPKWLSKAGDTPVYYDAETPTAVVRPGKSVVYEEVQPLAVQ
;
A
#
# COMPACT_ATOMS: atom_id res chain seq x y z
N MET A 1 -31.58 17.53 1.06
CA MET A 1 -30.81 17.95 -0.13
C MET A 1 -30.34 16.70 -0.88
N THR A 2 -30.51 16.66 -2.17
CA THR A 2 -30.03 15.56 -3.02
C THR A 2 -28.55 15.73 -3.26
N ARG A 3 -27.75 14.81 -2.75
CA ARG A 3 -26.26 14.81 -2.89
C ARG A 3 -25.84 14.39 -4.31
N LYS A 4 -26.30 15.13 -5.33
CA LYS A 4 -26.06 14.81 -6.74
C LYS A 4 -24.57 14.77 -7.08
N LEU A 5 -23.80 15.74 -6.56
CA LEU A 5 -22.36 15.81 -6.79
C LEU A 5 -21.62 14.64 -6.14
N ALA A 6 -22.09 14.14 -4.99
CA ALA A 6 -21.51 12.96 -4.37
C ALA A 6 -21.67 11.71 -5.26
N GLY A 7 -22.86 11.52 -5.85
CA GLY A 7 -23.10 10.42 -6.79
C GLY A 7 -22.24 10.53 -8.04
N PHE A 8 -22.13 11.72 -8.62
CA PHE A 8 -21.27 11.98 -9.78
C PHE A 8 -19.81 11.69 -9.49
N GLY A 9 -19.23 12.28 -8.42
CA GLY A 9 -17.80 12.18 -8.17
C GLY A 9 -17.34 10.80 -7.76
N LEU A 10 -18.12 10.05 -6.97
CA LEU A 10 -17.79 8.66 -6.64
C LEU A 10 -17.88 7.77 -7.89
N ALA A 11 -18.87 7.97 -8.75
CA ALA A 11 -19.00 7.23 -9.98
C ALA A 11 -17.89 7.57 -11.00
N PHE A 12 -17.46 8.84 -11.05
CA PHE A 12 -16.33 9.30 -11.84
C PHE A 12 -15.03 8.56 -11.44
N ALA A 13 -14.70 8.53 -10.15
CA ALA A 13 -13.53 7.83 -9.64
C ALA A 13 -13.58 6.31 -9.86
N LEU A 14 -14.78 5.70 -9.76
CA LEU A 14 -14.96 4.27 -10.07
C LEU A 14 -14.74 3.98 -11.56
N ALA A 15 -15.15 4.89 -12.44
CA ALA A 15 -14.92 4.76 -13.88
C ALA A 15 -13.43 4.83 -14.24
N GLU A 16 -12.69 5.74 -13.61
CA GLU A 16 -11.23 5.84 -13.76
C GLU A 16 -10.51 4.58 -13.26
N LEU A 17 -10.93 4.06 -12.10
CA LEU A 17 -10.42 2.81 -11.57
C LEU A 17 -10.66 1.64 -12.54
N ALA A 18 -11.87 1.51 -13.08
CA ALA A 18 -12.21 0.47 -14.03
C ALA A 18 -11.39 0.60 -15.34
N ALA A 19 -11.23 1.83 -15.86
CA ALA A 19 -10.45 2.08 -17.07
C ALA A 19 -8.95 1.77 -16.92
N ALA A 20 -8.42 1.81 -15.70
CA ALA A 20 -7.02 1.54 -15.42
C ALA A 20 -6.71 0.02 -15.27
N TYR A 21 -7.63 -0.75 -14.68
CA TYR A 21 -7.40 -2.18 -14.41
C TYR A 21 -7.97 -3.11 -15.46
N LEU A 22 -8.98 -2.69 -16.22
CA LEU A 22 -9.69 -3.54 -17.17
C LEU A 22 -9.31 -3.22 -18.61
N PRO A 23 -9.25 -4.24 -19.50
CA PRO A 23 -9.15 -4.00 -20.94
C PRO A 23 -10.30 -3.09 -21.41
N PRO A 24 -10.12 -2.32 -22.51
CA PRO A 24 -11.12 -1.34 -22.96
C PRO A 24 -12.52 -1.94 -23.13
N LEU A 25 -12.63 -3.14 -23.68
CA LEU A 25 -13.92 -3.82 -23.85
C LEU A 25 -14.56 -4.18 -22.49
N ALA A 26 -13.76 -4.73 -21.57
CA ALA A 26 -14.26 -5.09 -20.23
C ALA A 26 -14.65 -3.84 -19.41
N SER A 27 -13.93 -2.73 -19.53
CA SER A 27 -14.29 -1.48 -18.87
C SER A 27 -15.61 -0.89 -19.40
N LEU A 28 -15.87 -0.99 -20.71
CA LEU A 28 -17.14 -0.60 -21.30
C LEU A 28 -18.29 -1.52 -20.86
N LEU A 29 -18.05 -2.84 -20.80
CA LEU A 29 -19.06 -3.81 -20.32
C LEU A 29 -19.41 -3.58 -18.84
N THR A 30 -18.41 -3.34 -17.99
CA THR A 30 -18.64 -3.02 -16.57
C THR A 30 -19.38 -1.71 -16.41
N ALA A 31 -19.05 -0.68 -17.20
CA ALA A 31 -19.80 0.58 -17.21
C ALA A 31 -21.24 0.38 -17.66
N ALA A 32 -21.49 -0.37 -18.73
CA ALA A 32 -22.83 -0.70 -19.20
C ALA A 32 -23.64 -1.45 -18.13
N LEU A 33 -23.02 -2.38 -17.42
CA LEU A 33 -23.64 -3.08 -16.29
C LEU A 33 -24.02 -2.11 -15.16
N PHE A 34 -23.11 -1.24 -14.73
CA PHE A 34 -23.39 -0.25 -13.69
C PHE A 34 -24.48 0.75 -14.14
N ILE A 35 -24.43 1.22 -15.38
CA ILE A 35 -25.48 2.07 -15.95
C ILE A 35 -26.83 1.38 -15.91
N SER A 36 -26.88 0.10 -16.34
CA SER A 36 -28.11 -0.70 -16.31
C SER A 36 -28.65 -0.88 -14.90
N LEU A 37 -27.78 -1.16 -13.92
CA LEU A 37 -28.16 -1.27 -12.51
C LEU A 37 -28.67 0.06 -11.94
N PHE A 38 -28.03 1.18 -12.26
CA PHE A 38 -28.49 2.50 -11.83
C PHE A 38 -29.83 2.88 -12.46
N LEU A 39 -30.01 2.61 -13.75
CA LEU A 39 -31.27 2.84 -14.45
C LEU A 39 -32.39 1.95 -13.90
N PHE A 40 -32.10 0.68 -13.65
CA PHE A 40 -33.06 -0.25 -13.02
C PHE A 40 -33.44 0.22 -11.61
N ALA A 41 -32.46 0.63 -10.79
CA ALA A 41 -32.72 1.20 -9.47
C ALA A 41 -33.54 2.52 -9.55
N ALA A 42 -33.28 3.34 -10.56
CA ALA A 42 -34.06 4.55 -10.82
C ALA A 42 -35.49 4.25 -11.21
N PHE A 43 -35.73 3.23 -12.04
CA PHE A 43 -37.05 2.80 -12.46
C PHE A 43 -37.87 2.21 -11.32
N THR A 44 -37.23 1.42 -10.45
CA THR A 44 -37.91 0.75 -9.32
C THR A 44 -38.13 1.65 -8.12
N GLN A 45 -37.33 2.70 -7.94
CA GLN A 45 -37.42 3.61 -6.79
C GLN A 45 -37.26 5.07 -7.20
N ARG A 46 -38.31 5.89 -7.13
CA ARG A 46 -38.26 7.32 -7.46
C ARG A 46 -37.19 8.13 -6.67
N ARG A 47 -36.85 7.71 -5.47
CA ARG A 47 -35.74 8.32 -4.69
C ARG A 47 -34.39 7.97 -5.28
N ALA A 48 -34.20 6.76 -5.79
CA ALA A 48 -32.96 6.33 -6.43
C ALA A 48 -32.71 7.05 -7.77
N ALA A 49 -33.76 7.38 -8.50
CA ALA A 49 -33.67 8.13 -9.77
C ALA A 49 -32.92 9.47 -9.65
N ARG A 50 -33.03 10.15 -8.50
CA ARG A 50 -32.35 11.43 -8.26
C ARG A 50 -30.83 11.30 -8.13
N PHE A 51 -30.32 10.11 -7.82
CA PHE A 51 -28.88 9.80 -7.74
C PHE A 51 -28.39 9.08 -8.99
N ALA A 52 -29.24 8.33 -9.67
CA ALA A 52 -28.87 7.51 -10.81
C ALA A 52 -28.33 8.36 -11.98
N LEU A 53 -29.03 9.43 -12.35
CA LEU A 53 -28.61 10.28 -13.46
C LEU A 53 -27.23 10.94 -13.23
N PRO A 54 -26.95 11.60 -12.08
CA PRO A 54 -25.63 12.12 -11.81
C PRO A 54 -24.53 11.03 -11.76
N ALA A 55 -24.84 9.83 -11.24
CA ALA A 55 -23.88 8.72 -11.19
C ALA A 55 -23.56 8.19 -12.59
N VAL A 56 -24.57 8.02 -13.46
CA VAL A 56 -24.35 7.63 -14.87
C VAL A 56 -23.53 8.69 -15.61
N ALA A 57 -23.83 9.97 -15.41
CA ALA A 57 -23.06 11.07 -15.99
C ALA A 57 -21.60 11.05 -15.50
N GLY A 58 -21.36 10.77 -14.21
CA GLY A 58 -20.03 10.64 -13.64
C GLY A 58 -19.25 9.46 -14.23
N LEU A 59 -19.89 8.28 -14.39
CA LEU A 59 -19.27 7.12 -15.03
C LEU A 59 -18.83 7.42 -16.46
N LEU A 60 -19.72 7.99 -17.27
CA LEU A 60 -19.40 8.35 -18.65
C LEU A 60 -18.30 9.39 -18.73
N ALA A 61 -18.37 10.44 -17.91
CA ALA A 61 -17.34 11.48 -17.86
C ALA A 61 -15.97 10.92 -17.47
N GLY A 62 -15.90 10.01 -16.48
CA GLY A 62 -14.66 9.38 -16.05
C GLY A 62 -14.04 8.48 -17.11
N LEU A 63 -14.85 7.68 -17.83
CA LEU A 63 -14.35 6.86 -18.93
C LEU A 63 -13.82 7.70 -20.09
N VAL A 64 -14.57 8.71 -20.50
CA VAL A 64 -14.18 9.63 -21.59
C VAL A 64 -12.89 10.35 -21.22
N TRP A 65 -12.81 10.86 -19.98
CA TRP A 65 -11.63 11.55 -19.49
C TRP A 65 -10.41 10.63 -19.43
N SER A 66 -10.54 9.42 -18.88
CA SER A 66 -9.45 8.43 -18.84
C SER A 66 -8.96 8.07 -20.24
N ALA A 67 -9.86 7.87 -21.20
CA ALA A 67 -9.50 7.58 -22.58
C ALA A 67 -8.77 8.76 -23.24
N ALA A 68 -9.28 9.98 -23.07
CA ALA A 68 -8.65 11.19 -23.60
C ALA A 68 -7.26 11.41 -23.02
N TYR A 69 -7.09 11.21 -21.72
CA TYR A 69 -5.81 11.34 -21.03
C TYR A 69 -4.80 10.27 -21.49
N GLN A 70 -5.23 9.02 -21.67
CA GLN A 70 -4.39 7.97 -22.21
C GLN A 70 -3.89 8.30 -23.61
N LEU A 71 -4.75 8.84 -24.49
CA LEU A 71 -4.39 9.21 -25.85
C LEU A 71 -3.50 10.45 -25.90
N ALA A 72 -3.77 11.45 -25.08
CA ALA A 72 -3.08 12.75 -25.14
C ALA A 72 -1.76 12.79 -24.34
N VAL A 73 -1.63 11.98 -23.27
CA VAL A 73 -0.51 12.07 -22.33
C VAL A 73 0.29 10.76 -22.27
N VAL A 74 -0.41 9.63 -22.02
CA VAL A 74 0.29 8.36 -21.74
C VAL A 74 0.92 7.78 -23.00
N LYS A 75 0.15 7.64 -24.09
CA LYS A 75 0.66 7.07 -25.37
C LYS A 75 1.81 7.86 -25.98
N PRO A 76 1.75 9.23 -26.06
CA PRO A 76 2.90 10.01 -26.54
C PRO A 76 4.13 9.87 -25.65
N ALA A 77 3.95 9.78 -24.32
CA ALA A 77 5.08 9.51 -23.43
C ALA A 77 5.68 8.11 -23.69
N GLN A 78 4.84 7.08 -23.82
CA GLN A 78 5.28 5.70 -24.07
C GLN A 78 5.93 5.50 -25.44
N SER A 79 5.61 6.32 -26.45
CA SER A 79 6.26 6.24 -27.76
C SER A 79 7.75 6.64 -27.75
N LEU A 80 8.22 7.28 -26.66
CA LEU A 80 9.63 7.59 -26.47
C LEU A 80 10.45 6.38 -25.96
N ALA A 81 9.82 5.27 -25.65
CA ALA A 81 10.49 4.08 -25.15
C ALA A 81 11.39 3.42 -26.21
N GLY A 82 12.48 2.82 -25.77
CA GLY A 82 13.43 2.08 -26.61
C GLY A 82 14.60 2.91 -27.16
N GLN A 83 14.61 4.21 -26.97
CA GLN A 83 15.67 5.10 -27.46
C GLN A 83 16.45 5.73 -26.30
N THR A 84 17.69 6.14 -26.61
CA THR A 84 18.56 6.88 -25.68
C THR A 84 18.53 8.36 -26.03
N TYR A 85 18.34 9.18 -25.00
CA TYR A 85 18.22 10.62 -25.11
C TYR A 85 19.19 11.34 -24.19
N ALA A 86 19.70 12.49 -24.64
CA ALA A 86 20.39 13.43 -23.77
C ALA A 86 19.35 14.18 -22.93
N CYS A 87 19.34 13.93 -21.62
CA CYS A 87 18.33 14.48 -20.71
C CYS A 87 18.94 15.44 -19.69
N THR A 88 18.22 16.52 -19.41
CA THR A 88 18.38 17.29 -18.17
C THR A 88 17.20 16.95 -17.27
N ALA A 89 17.48 16.47 -16.05
CA ALA A 89 16.46 15.99 -15.13
C ALA A 89 16.67 16.53 -13.72
N ILE A 90 15.59 16.61 -12.94
CA ILE A 90 15.61 16.98 -11.52
C ILE A 90 15.16 15.76 -10.71
N VAL A 91 15.98 15.37 -9.73
CA VAL A 91 15.68 14.25 -8.83
C VAL A 91 14.51 14.61 -7.92
N GLN A 92 13.48 13.75 -7.89
CA GLN A 92 12.30 13.98 -7.05
C GLN A 92 12.53 13.55 -5.59
N PRO A 93 11.71 14.03 -4.64
CA PRO A 93 11.83 13.71 -3.20
C PRO A 93 11.51 12.26 -2.80
N ASP A 94 11.38 11.34 -3.74
CA ASP A 94 11.13 9.91 -3.53
C ASP A 94 12.38 9.03 -3.74
N ALA A 95 13.56 9.66 -3.71
CA ALA A 95 14.82 8.93 -3.84
C ALA A 95 15.03 7.97 -2.66
N GLU A 96 15.28 6.70 -2.99
CA GLU A 96 15.58 5.64 -2.02
C GLU A 96 16.90 4.97 -2.41
N THR A 97 17.60 4.39 -1.45
CA THR A 97 18.81 3.60 -1.74
C THR A 97 18.48 2.45 -2.69
N SER A 98 19.32 2.29 -3.72
CA SER A 98 19.23 1.15 -4.64
C SER A 98 19.80 -0.11 -3.99
N TRP A 99 19.54 -1.27 -4.62
CA TRP A 99 20.16 -2.54 -4.26
C TRP A 99 21.68 -2.58 -4.59
N GLN A 100 22.14 -1.70 -5.49
CA GLN A 100 23.57 -1.53 -5.77
C GLN A 100 24.15 -0.49 -4.80
N PRO A 101 25.23 -0.81 -4.08
CA PRO A 101 25.90 0.14 -3.22
C PRO A 101 26.33 1.41 -4.00
N GLY A 102 26.03 2.58 -3.45
CA GLY A 102 26.37 3.87 -4.10
C GLY A 102 25.36 4.37 -5.11
N ASN A 103 24.33 3.59 -5.46
CA ASN A 103 23.24 4.02 -6.34
C ASN A 103 21.95 4.31 -5.59
N VAL A 104 21.09 5.12 -6.19
CA VAL A 104 19.73 5.40 -5.71
C VAL A 104 18.72 5.09 -6.81
N ARG A 105 17.53 4.75 -6.39
CA ARG A 105 16.35 4.67 -7.25
C ARG A 105 15.47 5.87 -6.96
N ALA A 106 15.09 6.59 -8.00
CA ALA A 106 14.32 7.82 -7.84
C ALA A 106 13.44 8.08 -9.06
N THR A 107 12.37 8.83 -8.84
CA THR A 107 11.66 9.46 -9.94
C THR A 107 12.44 10.70 -10.40
N LEU A 108 12.65 10.81 -11.69
CA LEU A 108 13.29 11.95 -12.34
C LEU A 108 12.24 12.78 -13.08
N LEU A 109 12.25 14.08 -12.89
CA LEU A 109 11.50 15.00 -13.73
C LEU A 109 12.41 15.50 -14.84
N ILE A 110 12.26 14.96 -16.05
CA ILE A 110 12.99 15.40 -17.23
C ILE A 110 12.44 16.77 -17.64
N THR A 111 13.32 17.77 -17.62
CA THR A 111 13.02 19.16 -18.00
C THR A 111 13.44 19.47 -19.42
N GLN A 112 14.45 18.75 -19.94
CA GLN A 112 14.91 18.84 -21.33
C GLN A 112 15.20 17.44 -21.86
N LEU A 113 14.78 17.20 -23.11
CA LEU A 113 15.00 15.97 -23.87
C LEU A 113 15.61 16.40 -25.23
N ASP A 114 16.88 16.05 -25.50
CA ASP A 114 17.64 16.48 -26.68
C ASP A 114 17.51 18.01 -26.94
N GLY A 115 17.65 18.82 -25.89
CA GLY A 115 17.54 20.27 -25.94
C GLY A 115 16.12 20.84 -26.01
N ARG A 116 15.08 19.99 -26.15
CA ARG A 116 13.67 20.43 -26.16
C ARG A 116 13.11 20.43 -24.73
N LYS A 117 12.45 21.50 -24.33
CA LYS A 117 11.77 21.58 -23.05
C LYS A 117 10.62 20.56 -22.97
N THR A 118 10.59 19.79 -21.89
CA THR A 118 9.54 18.81 -21.60
C THR A 118 9.24 18.80 -20.11
N SER A 119 8.20 18.07 -19.71
CA SER A 119 7.87 17.81 -18.32
C SER A 119 7.43 16.35 -18.20
N LEU A 120 8.40 15.43 -18.22
CA LEU A 120 8.17 14.01 -18.23
C LEU A 120 8.75 13.40 -16.95
N LYS A 121 7.92 12.65 -16.19
CA LYS A 121 8.40 11.88 -15.05
C LYS A 121 8.77 10.48 -15.50
N VAL A 122 9.98 10.04 -15.15
CA VAL A 122 10.51 8.69 -15.43
C VAL A 122 11.06 8.09 -14.15
N TYR A 123 10.97 6.78 -14.01
CA TYR A 123 11.52 6.06 -12.87
C TYR A 123 12.88 5.45 -13.20
N CYS A 124 13.92 5.88 -12.51
CA CYS A 124 15.28 5.37 -12.67
C CYS A 124 15.66 4.48 -11.50
N THR A 125 16.22 3.29 -11.77
CA THR A 125 16.60 2.30 -10.74
C THR A 125 18.07 2.34 -10.38
N ASP A 126 18.92 2.88 -11.26
CA ASP A 126 20.38 2.76 -11.21
C ASP A 126 21.06 4.13 -11.32
N LEU A 127 20.51 5.13 -10.65
CA LEU A 127 21.07 6.47 -10.65
C LEU A 127 22.26 6.52 -9.66
N PRO A 128 23.42 7.10 -10.02
CA PRO A 128 24.47 7.42 -9.05
C PRO A 128 23.91 8.25 -7.90
N TYR A 129 24.51 8.11 -6.70
CA TYR A 129 24.01 8.79 -5.50
C TYR A 129 23.66 10.25 -5.78
N SER A 130 22.43 10.61 -5.53
CA SER A 130 21.87 11.92 -5.80
C SER A 130 20.78 12.26 -4.80
N GLU A 131 20.78 13.48 -4.31
CA GLU A 131 19.76 14.01 -3.41
C GLU A 131 18.59 14.61 -4.18
N ALA A 132 17.45 14.69 -3.54
CA ALA A 132 16.29 15.35 -4.11
C ALA A 132 16.56 16.83 -4.39
N GLY A 133 16.13 17.28 -5.56
CA GLY A 133 16.41 18.64 -6.04
C GLY A 133 17.67 18.77 -6.87
N ASN A 134 18.55 17.76 -6.91
CA ASN A 134 19.73 17.80 -7.78
C ASN A 134 19.30 17.85 -9.24
N ILE A 135 19.93 18.78 -9.98
CA ILE A 135 19.81 18.90 -11.43
C ILE A 135 20.95 18.11 -12.04
N ILE A 136 20.59 17.10 -12.83
CA ILE A 136 21.52 16.18 -13.46
C ILE A 136 21.36 16.21 -14.98
N THR A 137 22.45 16.05 -15.69
CA THR A 137 22.47 15.80 -17.13
C THR A 137 23.16 14.48 -17.41
N GLY A 138 22.73 13.81 -18.45
CA GLY A 138 23.31 12.53 -18.87
C GLY A 138 22.52 11.89 -19.97
N GLN A 139 23.01 10.77 -20.45
CA GLN A 139 22.31 9.93 -21.42
C GLN A 139 21.49 8.87 -20.70
N PHE A 140 20.19 8.89 -20.97
CA PHE A 140 19.23 7.95 -20.38
C PHE A 140 18.52 7.17 -21.48
N GLN A 141 18.54 5.86 -21.36
CA GLN A 141 17.70 4.99 -22.18
C GLN A 141 16.32 4.92 -21.55
N LEU A 142 15.31 5.41 -22.26
CA LEU A 142 13.92 5.32 -21.83
C LEU A 142 13.36 3.93 -22.15
N GLN A 143 12.72 3.31 -21.19
CA GLN A 143 12.17 1.95 -21.30
C GLN A 143 10.71 1.93 -20.85
N PRO A 144 9.87 1.00 -21.33
CA PRO A 144 8.57 0.75 -20.73
C PRO A 144 8.76 0.41 -19.25
N LEU A 145 7.84 0.87 -18.40
CA LEU A 145 7.83 0.40 -17.00
C LEU A 145 7.65 -1.13 -16.99
N ARG A 146 8.39 -1.80 -16.14
CA ARG A 146 8.22 -3.24 -15.92
C ARG A 146 6.77 -3.55 -15.60
N ALA A 147 6.28 -4.67 -16.10
CA ALA A 147 4.93 -5.16 -15.82
C ALA A 147 4.90 -5.79 -14.41
N ASP A 148 5.16 -4.97 -13.39
CA ASP A 148 5.16 -5.34 -11.98
C ASP A 148 3.92 -4.79 -11.26
N SER A 149 3.63 -5.31 -10.06
CA SER A 149 2.52 -4.86 -9.21
C SER A 149 2.58 -3.37 -8.88
N TYR A 150 3.77 -2.75 -8.97
CA TYR A 150 3.97 -1.33 -8.73
C TYR A 150 3.72 -0.45 -9.95
N ARG A 151 3.57 -1.02 -11.17
CA ARG A 151 3.38 -0.25 -12.41
C ARG A 151 2.19 0.71 -12.32
N ILE A 152 1.05 0.21 -11.85
CA ILE A 152 -0.16 1.02 -11.72
C ILE A 152 0.01 2.11 -10.65
N SER A 153 0.70 1.80 -9.55
CA SER A 153 1.03 2.80 -8.52
C SER A 153 1.96 3.88 -9.05
N ARG A 154 2.92 3.54 -9.93
CA ARG A 154 3.76 4.53 -10.63
C ARG A 154 2.94 5.38 -11.59
N TYR A 155 2.00 4.78 -12.34
CA TYR A 155 1.05 5.53 -13.17
C TYR A 155 0.22 6.49 -12.35
N ALA A 156 -0.24 6.11 -11.15
CA ALA A 156 -0.94 7.00 -10.24
C ALA A 156 -0.11 8.24 -9.84
N LYS A 157 1.22 8.11 -9.81
CA LYS A 157 2.16 9.23 -9.54
C LYS A 157 2.55 10.02 -10.80
N GLY A 158 2.01 9.67 -11.98
CA GLY A 158 2.29 10.33 -13.25
C GLY A 158 3.61 9.90 -13.88
N THR A 159 4.12 8.73 -13.54
CA THR A 159 5.35 8.16 -14.10
C THR A 159 4.97 7.11 -15.13
N TRP A 160 5.32 7.34 -16.41
CA TRP A 160 4.88 6.50 -17.53
C TRP A 160 5.96 5.58 -18.08
N LEU A 161 7.23 5.93 -17.84
CA LEU A 161 8.41 5.25 -18.36
C LEU A 161 9.39 4.94 -17.24
N GLY A 162 10.16 3.89 -17.43
CA GLY A 162 11.41 3.65 -16.76
C GLY A 162 12.56 4.37 -17.48
N ALA A 163 13.63 4.61 -16.76
CA ALA A 163 14.88 5.11 -17.33
C ALA A 163 16.04 4.28 -16.78
N SER A 164 17.01 3.99 -17.65
CA SER A 164 18.30 3.42 -17.26
C SER A 164 19.37 4.43 -17.62
N TYR A 165 20.17 4.78 -16.64
CA TYR A 165 21.32 5.63 -16.86
C TYR A 165 22.39 4.87 -17.67
N GLN A 166 22.99 5.55 -18.65
CA GLN A 166 24.01 4.95 -19.51
C GLN A 166 25.39 5.57 -19.28
N VAL A 167 25.57 6.84 -19.61
CA VAL A 167 26.88 7.52 -19.61
C VAL A 167 26.68 9.02 -19.36
N ASP A 168 27.78 9.73 -19.08
CA ASP A 168 27.89 11.21 -19.00
C ASP A 168 27.07 11.84 -17.86
N TYR A 169 27.09 11.22 -16.67
CA TYR A 169 26.47 11.83 -15.50
C TYR A 169 27.21 13.12 -15.09
N ILE A 170 26.54 14.24 -15.20
CA ILE A 170 27.02 15.53 -14.77
C ILE A 170 26.02 16.16 -13.80
N TRP A 171 26.46 16.41 -12.57
CA TRP A 171 25.70 17.21 -11.62
C TRP A 171 25.86 18.70 -11.97
N GLN A 172 24.74 19.42 -12.19
CA GLN A 172 24.73 20.82 -12.56
C GLN A 172 24.40 21.76 -11.41
N GLY A 173 23.98 21.23 -10.27
CA GLY A 173 23.57 22.03 -9.12
C GLY A 173 22.24 21.57 -8.54
N THR A 174 21.64 22.39 -7.70
CA THR A 174 20.35 22.11 -7.04
C THR A 174 19.28 23.07 -7.51
N SER A 175 18.04 22.60 -7.59
CA SER A 175 16.89 23.39 -7.98
C SER A 175 16.38 24.24 -6.81
N ASP A 176 16.26 25.53 -7.02
CA ASP A 176 15.70 26.49 -6.06
C ASP A 176 14.17 26.56 -6.06
N ALA A 177 13.48 25.71 -6.82
CA ALA A 177 12.04 25.73 -6.89
C ALA A 177 11.40 25.40 -5.51
N LEU A 178 10.26 26.04 -5.24
CA LEU A 178 9.57 25.95 -3.95
C LEU A 178 9.38 24.50 -3.42
N PRO A 179 9.02 23.48 -4.21
CA PRO A 179 8.89 22.11 -3.72
C PRO A 179 10.18 21.56 -3.10
N TYR A 180 11.34 21.84 -3.69
CA TYR A 180 12.62 21.34 -3.19
C TYR A 180 13.10 22.14 -1.97
N ARG A 181 12.85 23.45 -1.92
CA ARG A 181 13.09 24.25 -0.69
C ARG A 181 12.26 23.74 0.48
N LEU A 182 10.98 23.41 0.26
CA LEU A 182 10.12 22.83 1.29
C LEU A 182 10.57 21.41 1.70
N TYR A 183 11.08 20.63 0.75
CA TYR A 183 11.66 19.32 1.04
C TYR A 183 12.91 19.46 1.95
N HIS A 184 13.85 20.34 1.62
CA HIS A 184 15.04 20.57 2.45
C HIS A 184 14.67 21.14 3.84
N LEU A 185 13.66 22.02 3.90
CA LEU A 185 13.14 22.51 5.19
C LEU A 185 12.54 21.36 6.03
N ARG A 186 11.79 20.45 5.41
CA ARG A 186 11.26 19.26 6.07
C ARG A 186 12.36 18.37 6.63
N GLN A 187 13.40 18.12 5.85
CA GLN A 187 14.59 17.37 6.26
C GLN A 187 15.30 18.04 7.44
N ALA A 188 15.50 19.37 7.36
CA ALA A 188 16.10 20.13 8.44
C ALA A 188 15.28 20.04 9.74
N PHE A 189 13.95 20.08 9.65
CA PHE A 189 13.06 19.91 10.79
C PHE A 189 13.13 18.49 11.35
N ALA A 190 13.12 17.45 10.49
CA ALA A 190 13.28 16.07 10.93
C ALA A 190 14.60 15.84 11.67
N LYS A 191 15.70 16.34 11.09
CA LYS A 191 17.03 16.30 11.74
C LYS A 191 17.04 17.09 13.05
N ARG A 192 16.29 18.19 13.16
CA ARG A 192 16.19 18.93 14.41
C ARG A 192 15.51 18.12 15.51
N LEU A 193 14.52 17.28 15.19
CA LEU A 193 13.86 16.39 16.16
C LEU A 193 14.86 15.42 16.78
N THR A 194 15.85 14.90 16.02
CA THR A 194 16.86 13.96 16.57
C THR A 194 17.84 14.61 17.55
N THR A 195 17.89 15.94 17.63
CA THR A 195 18.78 16.65 18.58
C THR A 195 18.27 16.62 20.03
N TYR A 196 16.98 16.39 20.23
CA TYR A 196 16.36 16.44 21.55
C TYR A 196 15.46 15.24 21.90
N LEU A 197 15.20 14.36 20.95
CA LEU A 197 14.51 13.09 21.17
C LEU A 197 15.46 11.93 20.90
N PRO A 198 15.32 10.79 21.59
CA PRO A 198 15.99 9.56 21.19
C PRO A 198 15.68 9.23 19.72
N GLN A 199 16.68 8.76 18.97
CA GLN A 199 16.59 8.57 17.50
C GLN A 199 15.36 7.74 17.09
N ASN A 200 15.08 6.65 17.78
CA ASN A 200 13.91 5.80 17.54
C ASN A 200 12.57 6.53 17.71
N LEU A 201 12.44 7.44 18.67
CA LEU A 201 11.22 8.24 18.89
C LEU A 201 11.16 9.45 17.93
N ALA A 202 12.32 10.03 17.62
CA ALA A 202 12.42 11.14 16.66
C ALA A 202 11.95 10.71 15.27
N GLY A 203 12.31 9.49 14.82
CA GLY A 203 11.86 8.93 13.55
C GLY A 203 10.33 8.74 13.51
N VAL A 204 9.72 8.27 14.60
CA VAL A 204 8.26 8.15 14.71
C VAL A 204 7.59 9.52 14.63
N GLU A 205 8.09 10.52 15.38
CA GLU A 205 7.53 11.88 15.35
C GLU A 205 7.71 12.55 13.98
N ALA A 206 8.89 12.41 13.35
CA ALA A 206 9.15 12.94 12.01
C ALA A 206 8.20 12.35 10.97
N ALA A 207 7.93 11.05 11.05
CA ALA A 207 6.96 10.39 10.18
C ALA A 207 5.53 10.92 10.39
N MET A 208 5.11 11.09 11.65
CA MET A 208 3.77 11.58 12.00
C MET A 208 3.59 13.08 11.69
N LEU A 209 4.54 13.92 12.10
CA LEU A 209 4.41 15.37 12.00
C LEU A 209 4.70 15.89 10.58
N LEU A 210 5.76 15.37 9.96
CA LEU A 210 6.31 15.89 8.71
C LEU A 210 6.10 14.97 7.51
N GLY A 211 5.71 13.71 7.72
CA GLY A 211 5.68 12.68 6.69
C GLY A 211 7.06 12.20 6.25
N GLU A 212 8.11 12.50 7.06
CA GLU A 212 9.49 12.10 6.77
C GLU A 212 9.81 10.76 7.42
N LYS A 213 10.22 9.79 6.61
CA LYS A 213 10.41 8.41 7.06
C LYS A 213 11.87 7.95 7.04
N SER A 214 12.80 8.81 6.64
CA SER A 214 14.23 8.46 6.55
C SER A 214 14.83 8.00 7.89
N GLU A 215 14.36 8.57 8.99
CA GLU A 215 14.80 8.25 10.35
C GLU A 215 13.91 7.18 11.05
N LEU A 216 12.87 6.70 10.38
CA LEU A 216 11.97 5.68 10.93
C LEU A 216 12.57 4.30 10.77
N THR A 217 12.79 3.60 11.88
CA THR A 217 13.31 2.22 11.85
C THR A 217 12.27 1.24 11.29
N ASP A 218 12.75 0.21 10.58
CA ASP A 218 11.88 -0.86 10.06
C ASP A 218 11.08 -1.54 11.19
N GLU A 219 11.67 -1.70 12.38
CA GLU A 219 11.02 -2.25 13.57
C GLU A 219 9.74 -1.47 13.96
N TRP A 220 9.81 -0.14 14.04
CA TRP A 220 8.62 0.67 14.35
C TRP A 220 7.62 0.68 13.20
N SER A 221 8.09 0.72 11.96
CA SER A 221 7.22 0.62 10.79
C SER A 221 6.40 -0.67 10.83
N ASP A 222 7.05 -1.81 11.11
CA ASP A 222 6.39 -3.13 11.18
C ASP A 222 5.51 -3.27 12.44
N THR A 223 5.93 -2.74 13.59
CA THR A 223 5.11 -2.72 14.81
C THR A 223 3.79 -1.98 14.57
N PHE A 224 3.83 -0.78 14.00
CA PHE A 224 2.63 -0.01 13.70
C PHE A 224 1.76 -0.66 12.62
N ARG A 225 2.37 -1.33 11.65
CA ARG A 225 1.66 -2.10 10.63
C ARG A 225 0.93 -3.30 11.24
N THR A 226 1.61 -4.09 12.05
CA THR A 226 1.06 -5.26 12.75
C THR A 226 -0.05 -4.88 13.71
N ALA A 227 0.10 -3.78 14.46
CA ALA A 227 -0.96 -3.22 15.28
C ALA A 227 -2.15 -2.65 14.48
N GLY A 228 -2.05 -2.52 13.15
CA GLY A 228 -3.11 -1.98 12.28
C GLY A 228 -3.27 -0.46 12.34
N ILE A 229 -2.25 0.25 12.79
CA ILE A 229 -2.22 1.72 12.92
C ILE A 229 -1.11 2.38 12.08
N ALA A 230 -0.61 1.71 11.05
CA ALA A 230 0.40 2.25 10.12
C ALA A 230 -0.01 3.61 9.50
N HIS A 231 -1.32 3.88 9.42
CA HIS A 231 -1.84 5.16 8.93
C HIS A 231 -1.48 6.37 9.82
N LEU A 232 -1.03 6.15 11.06
CA LEU A 232 -0.51 7.20 11.94
C LEU A 232 0.90 7.65 11.54
N LEU A 233 1.71 6.74 10.96
CA LEU A 233 3.05 7.03 10.42
C LEU A 233 3.00 7.70 9.04
N ALA A 234 1.83 7.86 8.48
CA ALA A 234 1.61 8.60 7.25
C ALA A 234 0.74 9.81 7.54
N VAL A 235 1.13 10.98 7.08
CA VAL A 235 0.31 12.18 7.25
C VAL A 235 -1.07 11.94 6.63
N SER A 236 -2.11 12.10 7.44
CA SER A 236 -3.48 11.75 7.09
C SER A 236 -4.45 12.93 7.29
N GLY A 237 -5.71 12.73 6.89
CA GLY A 237 -6.76 13.70 7.13
C GLY A 237 -6.97 14.04 8.61
N LEU A 238 -6.67 13.11 9.53
CA LEU A 238 -6.74 13.36 10.96
C LEU A 238 -5.65 14.36 11.40
N HIS A 239 -4.44 14.26 10.87
CA HIS A 239 -3.35 15.22 11.13
C HIS A 239 -3.75 16.64 10.69
N VAL A 240 -4.28 16.76 9.47
CA VAL A 240 -4.81 18.03 8.94
C VAL A 240 -5.93 18.58 9.84
N ALA A 241 -6.86 17.73 10.27
CA ALA A 241 -7.96 18.12 11.15
C ALA A 241 -7.48 18.61 12.53
N LEU A 242 -6.49 17.92 13.12
CA LEU A 242 -5.90 18.29 14.39
C LEU A 242 -5.14 19.60 14.30
N LEU A 243 -4.36 19.80 13.24
CA LEU A 243 -3.64 21.04 12.98
C LEU A 243 -4.59 22.24 12.80
N CYS A 244 -5.60 22.12 11.92
CA CYS A 244 -6.61 23.16 11.74
C CYS A 244 -7.42 23.41 13.01
N GLY A 245 -7.64 22.37 13.83
CA GLY A 245 -8.31 22.44 15.11
C GLY A 245 -7.58 23.27 16.16
N LEU A 246 -6.24 23.37 16.11
CA LEU A 246 -5.46 24.25 17.01
C LEU A 246 -5.90 25.70 16.90
N PHE A 247 -6.16 26.16 15.68
CA PHE A 247 -6.59 27.54 15.42
C PHE A 247 -8.09 27.77 15.64
N ALA A 248 -8.84 26.69 15.92
CA ALA A 248 -10.24 26.78 16.29
C ALA A 248 -10.47 26.82 17.82
N MET A 249 -9.45 26.49 18.62
CA MET A 249 -9.52 26.51 20.10
C MET A 249 -9.54 27.97 20.60
N GLY A 250 -10.39 28.24 21.58
CA GLY A 250 -10.55 29.59 22.18
C GLY A 250 -11.77 30.37 21.68
N GLN A 251 -12.64 29.76 20.91
CA GLN A 251 -13.86 30.41 20.41
C GLN A 251 -15.01 30.35 21.43
N GLY A 252 -15.37 31.47 22.00
CA GLY A 252 -16.67 31.63 22.62
C GLY A 252 -17.78 31.46 21.56
N ARG A 253 -18.94 30.93 21.95
CA ARG A 253 -20.10 30.63 21.09
C ARG A 253 -20.57 31.78 20.17
N ARG A 254 -20.08 33.00 20.34
CA ARG A 254 -20.53 34.23 19.63
C ARG A 254 -19.68 34.64 18.42
N SER A 255 -18.49 34.07 18.20
CA SER A 255 -17.59 34.50 17.10
C SER A 255 -17.34 33.38 16.06
N ARG A 256 -18.41 32.90 15.42
CA ARG A 256 -18.32 31.76 14.47
C ARG A 256 -17.70 32.10 13.12
N PHE A 257 -17.66 33.36 12.70
CA PHE A 257 -17.27 33.76 11.34
C PHE A 257 -16.35 34.97 11.36
N SER A 258 -15.07 34.76 11.62
CA SER A 258 -14.07 35.81 11.39
C SER A 258 -13.27 35.44 10.15
N VAL A 259 -13.44 36.20 9.07
CA VAL A 259 -12.74 36.04 7.80
C VAL A 259 -11.22 35.90 8.00
N PRO A 260 -10.54 36.73 8.83
CA PRO A 260 -9.09 36.61 9.03
C PRO A 260 -8.67 35.26 9.63
N ARG A 261 -9.50 34.62 10.45
CA ARG A 261 -9.19 33.28 10.99
C ARG A 261 -9.30 32.20 9.91
N VAL A 262 -10.33 32.25 9.10
CA VAL A 262 -10.48 31.30 7.99
C VAL A 262 -9.32 31.45 7.02
N LEU A 263 -8.90 32.68 6.72
CA LEU A 263 -7.71 32.94 5.90
C LEU A 263 -6.42 32.38 6.56
N LEU A 264 -6.26 32.57 7.88
CA LEU A 264 -5.13 31.99 8.62
C LEU A 264 -5.16 30.46 8.53
N GLN A 265 -6.31 29.83 8.74
CA GLN A 265 -6.45 28.37 8.64
C GLN A 265 -6.13 27.88 7.22
N ILE A 266 -6.55 28.59 6.18
CA ILE A 266 -6.23 28.27 4.78
C ILE A 266 -4.71 28.41 4.56
N THR A 267 -4.10 29.47 5.02
CA THR A 267 -2.64 29.69 4.87
C THR A 267 -1.86 28.56 5.57
N VAL A 268 -2.17 28.26 6.82
CA VAL A 268 -1.51 27.18 7.57
C VAL A 268 -1.74 25.82 6.91
N LEU A 269 -2.95 25.55 6.41
CA LEU A 269 -3.26 24.34 5.67
C LEU A 269 -2.39 24.19 4.42
N LEU A 270 -2.30 25.24 3.59
CA LEU A 270 -1.50 25.22 2.37
C LEU A 270 -0.01 25.07 2.65
N LEU A 271 0.51 25.76 3.67
CA LEU A 271 1.90 25.62 4.10
C LEU A 271 2.20 24.19 4.59
N TYR A 272 1.31 23.61 5.39
CA TYR A 272 1.48 22.24 5.88
C TYR A 272 1.39 21.21 4.75
N MET A 273 0.45 21.36 3.82
CA MET A 273 0.36 20.52 2.63
C MET A 273 1.65 20.58 1.80
N GLY A 274 2.21 21.78 1.60
CA GLY A 274 3.47 21.96 0.88
C GLY A 274 4.65 21.32 1.62
N LEU A 275 4.75 21.51 2.94
CA LEU A 275 5.82 20.96 3.78
C LEU A 275 5.84 19.43 3.76
N THR A 276 4.66 18.79 3.80
CA THR A 276 4.54 17.32 3.78
C THR A 276 4.73 16.70 2.39
N GLY A 277 4.93 17.49 1.34
CA GLY A 277 5.19 16.99 -0.02
C GLY A 277 3.96 16.55 -0.81
N LEU A 278 2.74 16.94 -0.37
CA LEU A 278 1.47 16.69 -1.08
C LEU A 278 1.15 15.21 -1.41
N PRO A 279 1.39 14.23 -0.52
CA PRO A 279 0.92 12.87 -0.78
C PRO A 279 -0.61 12.86 -0.98
N PHE A 280 -1.15 11.91 -1.75
CA PHE A 280 -2.58 11.87 -2.11
C PHE A 280 -3.52 11.95 -0.90
N SER A 281 -3.14 11.34 0.24
CA SER A 281 -3.92 11.40 1.48
C SER A 281 -4.03 12.82 2.04
N VAL A 282 -2.92 13.57 2.05
CA VAL A 282 -2.86 14.97 2.51
C VAL A 282 -3.55 15.89 1.52
N PHE A 283 -3.28 15.72 0.22
CA PHE A 283 -3.89 16.53 -0.83
C PHE A 283 -5.41 16.44 -0.78
N ARG A 284 -5.98 15.22 -0.72
CA ARG A 284 -7.41 15.01 -0.59
C ARG A 284 -7.98 15.64 0.68
N ALA A 285 -7.35 15.40 1.84
CA ALA A 285 -7.81 15.97 3.10
C ALA A 285 -7.75 17.49 3.09
N GLY A 286 -6.68 18.06 2.54
CA GLY A 286 -6.50 19.50 2.36
C GLY A 286 -7.59 20.10 1.47
N VAL A 287 -7.87 19.49 0.32
CA VAL A 287 -8.95 19.92 -0.58
C VAL A 287 -10.31 19.86 0.11
N MET A 288 -10.60 18.76 0.84
CA MET A 288 -11.85 18.63 1.62
C MET A 288 -11.97 19.75 2.67
N PHE A 289 -10.89 20.00 3.43
CA PHE A 289 -10.86 21.07 4.42
C PHE A 289 -11.02 22.45 3.78
N LEU A 290 -10.32 22.70 2.67
CA LEU A 290 -10.42 23.94 1.91
C LEU A 290 -11.87 24.20 1.46
N ILE A 291 -12.53 23.17 0.89
CA ILE A 291 -13.96 23.27 0.50
C ILE A 291 -14.85 23.59 1.70
N MET A 292 -14.59 22.96 2.86
CA MET A 292 -15.35 23.21 4.08
C MET A 292 -15.11 24.63 4.63
N LEU A 293 -13.86 25.12 4.60
CA LEU A 293 -13.50 26.46 5.05
C LEU A 293 -14.11 27.54 4.13
N VAL A 294 -13.99 27.36 2.80
CA VAL A 294 -14.62 28.26 1.82
C VAL A 294 -16.14 28.19 1.94
N GLY A 295 -16.72 26.99 2.09
CA GLY A 295 -18.15 26.82 2.33
C GLY A 295 -18.64 27.57 3.58
N SER A 296 -17.82 27.60 4.64
CA SER A 296 -18.13 28.35 5.86
C SER A 296 -18.18 29.88 5.62
N LEU A 297 -17.30 30.41 4.76
CA LEU A 297 -17.33 31.82 4.34
C LEU A 297 -18.58 32.13 3.52
N LEU A 298 -19.04 31.16 2.73
CA LEU A 298 -20.26 31.29 1.92
C LEU A 298 -21.53 30.92 2.68
N LEU A 299 -21.43 30.73 4.01
CA LEU A 299 -22.53 30.33 4.90
C LEU A 299 -23.25 29.04 4.47
N GLN A 300 -22.55 28.15 3.76
CA GLN A 300 -23.07 26.86 3.34
C GLN A 300 -22.90 25.80 4.42
N PRO A 301 -23.88 24.90 4.62
CA PRO A 301 -23.75 23.82 5.60
C PRO A 301 -22.65 22.83 5.16
N PRO A 302 -21.77 22.39 6.07
CA PRO A 302 -20.71 21.44 5.75
C PRO A 302 -21.30 20.08 5.36
N ASP A 303 -20.94 19.56 4.20
CA ASP A 303 -21.27 18.21 3.74
C ASP A 303 -20.00 17.45 3.32
N SER A 304 -19.51 16.63 4.24
CA SER A 304 -18.24 15.89 4.07
C SER A 304 -18.28 14.92 2.88
N LEU A 305 -19.44 14.35 2.54
CA LEU A 305 -19.56 13.43 1.40
C LEU A 305 -19.44 14.17 0.07
N THR A 306 -20.05 15.36 -0.03
CA THR A 306 -19.91 16.23 -1.21
C THR A 306 -18.48 16.76 -1.33
N ALA A 307 -17.83 17.11 -0.20
CA ALA A 307 -16.43 17.52 -0.20
C ALA A 307 -15.48 16.39 -0.63
N LEU A 308 -15.72 15.15 -0.17
CA LEU A 308 -14.97 13.96 -0.60
C LEU A 308 -15.11 13.74 -2.11
N ALA A 309 -16.33 13.80 -2.63
CA ALA A 309 -16.60 13.59 -4.06
C ALA A 309 -15.94 14.68 -4.93
N LEU A 310 -15.99 15.93 -4.50
CA LEU A 310 -15.34 17.02 -5.22
C LEU A 310 -13.81 16.88 -5.18
N ALA A 311 -13.26 16.49 -4.05
CA ALA A 311 -11.82 16.19 -3.95
C ALA A 311 -11.41 15.03 -4.89
N ALA A 312 -12.22 13.97 -4.97
CA ALA A 312 -11.99 12.87 -5.89
C ALA A 312 -12.02 13.32 -7.37
N ILE A 313 -12.97 14.18 -7.73
CA ILE A 313 -13.04 14.76 -9.09
C ILE A 313 -11.79 15.59 -9.39
N ILE A 314 -11.39 16.49 -8.49
CA ILE A 314 -10.23 17.37 -8.69
C ILE A 314 -8.95 16.55 -8.89
N ILE A 315 -8.78 15.50 -8.07
CA ILE A 315 -7.62 14.61 -8.16
C ILE A 315 -7.67 13.80 -9.46
N GLY A 316 -8.81 13.19 -9.79
CA GLY A 316 -8.97 12.36 -10.98
C GLY A 316 -8.80 13.16 -12.27
N VAL A 317 -9.30 14.41 -12.34
CA VAL A 317 -9.08 15.29 -13.49
C VAL A 317 -7.59 15.58 -13.70
N GLN A 318 -6.83 15.79 -12.62
CA GLN A 318 -5.38 16.00 -12.71
C GLN A 318 -4.64 14.71 -13.06
N GLN A 319 -5.06 13.58 -12.48
CA GLN A 319 -4.42 12.28 -12.62
C GLN A 319 -5.44 11.15 -12.60
N PRO A 320 -5.91 10.67 -13.76
CA PRO A 320 -6.95 9.63 -13.86
C PRO A 320 -6.56 8.28 -13.25
N PHE A 321 -5.27 8.03 -13.02
CA PHE A 321 -4.78 6.84 -12.34
C PHE A 321 -4.69 7.00 -10.81
N ALA A 322 -4.94 8.19 -10.26
CA ALA A 322 -4.90 8.41 -8.82
C ALA A 322 -5.84 7.49 -8.01
N PRO A 323 -7.06 7.12 -8.49
CA PRO A 323 -7.90 6.14 -7.80
C PRO A 323 -7.27 4.74 -7.67
N CYS A 324 -6.23 4.44 -8.42
CA CYS A 324 -5.48 3.18 -8.34
C CYS A 324 -4.41 3.18 -7.24
N ASP A 325 -4.07 4.33 -6.68
CA ASP A 325 -3.16 4.43 -5.54
C ASP A 325 -3.79 3.86 -4.28
N ILE A 326 -3.07 2.95 -3.61
CA ILE A 326 -3.55 2.26 -2.40
C ILE A 326 -3.88 3.27 -1.30
N GLY A 327 -3.05 4.31 -1.13
CA GLY A 327 -3.27 5.36 -0.14
C GLY A 327 -4.54 6.17 -0.43
N PHE A 328 -4.84 6.43 -1.71
CA PHE A 328 -6.09 7.05 -2.12
C PHE A 328 -7.29 6.16 -1.77
N GLN A 329 -7.26 4.87 -2.15
CA GLN A 329 -8.35 3.92 -1.91
C GLN A 329 -8.62 3.75 -0.41
N LEU A 330 -7.58 3.46 0.39
CA LEU A 330 -7.70 3.30 1.84
C LEU A 330 -8.28 4.54 2.50
N SER A 331 -7.89 5.68 2.02
CA SER A 331 -8.33 6.94 2.59
C SER A 331 -9.78 7.30 2.23
N VAL A 332 -10.23 7.03 1.01
CA VAL A 332 -11.65 7.18 0.62
C VAL A 332 -12.51 6.19 1.41
N CYS A 333 -12.13 4.93 1.47
CA CYS A 333 -12.85 3.90 2.23
C CYS A 333 -12.89 4.22 3.73
N GLY A 334 -11.78 4.67 4.33
CA GLY A 334 -11.73 5.08 5.74
C GLY A 334 -12.68 6.24 6.05
N VAL A 335 -12.69 7.27 5.19
CA VAL A 335 -13.65 8.41 5.34
C VAL A 335 -15.10 7.93 5.22
N LEU A 336 -15.41 7.05 4.27
CA LEU A 336 -16.77 6.49 4.13
C LEU A 336 -17.17 5.68 5.37
N GLY A 337 -16.25 4.89 5.93
CA GLY A 337 -16.46 4.16 7.19
C GLY A 337 -16.77 5.08 8.37
N VAL A 338 -15.99 6.16 8.54
CA VAL A 338 -16.20 7.16 9.61
C VAL A 338 -17.52 7.93 9.40
N LEU A 339 -17.87 8.26 8.15
CA LEU A 339 -19.15 8.91 7.85
C LEU A 339 -20.35 8.01 8.16
N ALA A 340 -20.24 6.72 7.87
CA ALA A 340 -21.25 5.72 8.25
C ALA A 340 -21.39 5.61 9.77
N ALA A 341 -20.26 5.55 10.51
CA ALA A 341 -20.24 5.57 11.97
C ALA A 341 -20.91 6.81 12.55
N SER A 342 -20.56 7.99 12.02
CA SER A 342 -21.14 9.26 12.47
C SER A 342 -22.66 9.34 12.21
N ALA A 343 -23.13 8.77 11.10
CA ALA A 343 -24.55 8.69 10.82
C ALA A 343 -25.29 7.76 11.80
N LEU A 344 -24.67 6.65 12.17
CA LEU A 344 -25.19 5.69 13.15
C LEU A 344 -25.22 6.30 14.55
N ALA A 345 -24.11 6.92 14.97
CA ALA A 345 -23.96 7.61 16.26
C ALA A 345 -25.06 8.69 16.46
N LYS A 346 -25.29 9.53 15.45
CA LYS A 346 -26.36 10.54 15.49
C LYS A 346 -27.74 9.92 15.71
N ARG A 347 -28.06 8.83 15.03
CA ARG A 347 -29.34 8.11 15.19
C ARG A 347 -29.48 7.52 16.59
N GLN A 348 -28.42 6.90 17.12
CA GLN A 348 -28.39 6.30 18.46
C GLN A 348 -28.54 7.36 19.54
N THR A 349 -27.79 8.46 19.46
CA THR A 349 -27.88 9.58 20.40
C THR A 349 -29.29 10.17 20.41
N GLN A 350 -29.88 10.41 19.23
CA GLN A 350 -31.27 10.89 19.12
C GLN A 350 -32.27 9.90 19.76
N PHE A 351 -32.13 8.61 19.48
CA PHE A 351 -32.99 7.58 20.05
C PHE A 351 -32.90 7.55 21.57
N VAL A 352 -31.68 7.58 22.13
CA VAL A 352 -31.45 7.59 23.59
C VAL A 352 -31.99 8.87 24.21
N GLN A 353 -31.79 10.04 23.58
CA GLN A 353 -32.34 11.31 24.06
C GLN A 353 -33.87 11.29 24.13
N VAL A 354 -34.53 10.80 23.08
CA VAL A 354 -36.00 10.69 23.06
C VAL A 354 -36.48 9.73 24.16
N ARG A 355 -35.83 8.59 24.34
CA ARG A 355 -36.23 7.59 25.34
C ARG A 355 -35.97 8.06 26.77
N TYR A 356 -34.88 8.78 26.97
CA TYR A 356 -34.54 9.39 28.25
C TYR A 356 -35.56 10.48 28.63
N ALA A 357 -35.85 11.38 27.71
CA ALA A 357 -36.85 12.44 27.89
C ALA A 357 -38.25 11.89 28.22
N ALA A 358 -38.68 10.84 27.51
CA ALA A 358 -39.97 10.18 27.75
C ALA A 358 -40.04 9.53 29.16
N ARG A 359 -38.94 8.92 29.63
CA ARG A 359 -38.89 8.29 30.97
C ARG A 359 -38.90 9.30 32.13
N HIS A 360 -38.35 10.50 31.92
CA HIS A 360 -38.18 11.52 32.95
C HIS A 360 -39.14 12.69 32.79
N ASN A 361 -40.13 12.56 31.92
CA ASN A 361 -41.13 13.62 31.65
C ASN A 361 -40.51 14.98 31.31
N GLN A 362 -39.35 14.99 30.65
CA GLN A 362 -38.58 16.17 30.32
C GLN A 362 -38.73 16.56 28.86
N ARG A 363 -38.53 17.85 28.53
CA ARG A 363 -38.53 18.30 27.12
C ARG A 363 -37.41 17.64 26.31
N ARG A 364 -37.64 17.30 25.04
CA ARG A 364 -36.74 16.58 24.14
C ARG A 364 -35.33 17.16 23.98
N GLN A 365 -35.06 18.36 24.46
CA GLN A 365 -33.78 19.06 24.30
C GLN A 365 -32.89 19.05 25.55
N THR A 366 -33.23 18.29 26.58
CA THR A 366 -32.39 18.19 27.77
C THR A 366 -31.09 17.45 27.50
N ALA A 367 -29.99 18.00 28.03
CA ALA A 367 -28.68 17.34 27.97
C ALA A 367 -28.75 16.00 28.70
N LEU A 368 -28.12 14.95 28.08
CA LEU A 368 -28.00 13.65 28.74
C LEU A 368 -27.11 13.76 29.99
N PRO A 369 -27.35 12.94 31.02
CA PRO A 369 -26.46 12.83 32.19
C PRO A 369 -25.04 12.51 31.75
N LEU A 370 -24.07 13.09 32.47
CA LEU A 370 -22.64 12.93 32.12
C LEU A 370 -22.20 11.48 31.93
N PRO A 371 -22.56 10.51 32.83
CA PRO A 371 -22.16 9.11 32.65
C PRO A 371 -22.72 8.50 31.35
N LEU A 372 -23.97 8.79 31.02
CA LEU A 372 -24.60 8.28 29.78
C LEU A 372 -23.98 8.93 28.55
N ALA A 373 -23.63 10.21 28.63
CA ALA A 373 -22.94 10.91 27.56
C ALA A 373 -21.51 10.34 27.33
N ILE A 374 -20.78 9.97 28.38
CA ILE A 374 -19.47 9.32 28.31
C ILE A 374 -19.60 7.94 27.63
N VAL A 375 -20.55 7.11 28.08
CA VAL A 375 -20.80 5.78 27.49
C VAL A 375 -21.13 5.90 26.00
N LEU A 376 -21.98 6.83 25.60
CA LEU A 376 -22.31 7.04 24.18
C LEU A 376 -21.08 7.46 23.37
N ARG A 377 -20.25 8.36 23.90
CA ARG A 377 -18.99 8.75 23.23
C ARG A 377 -18.02 7.57 23.07
N ALA A 378 -17.91 6.71 24.09
CA ALA A 378 -17.09 5.50 24.00
C ALA A 378 -17.63 4.54 22.94
N VAL A 379 -18.96 4.33 22.89
CA VAL A 379 -19.60 3.52 21.85
C VAL A 379 -19.39 4.12 20.45
N ASP A 380 -19.50 5.46 20.32
CA ASP A 380 -19.26 6.16 19.04
C ASP A 380 -17.80 5.98 18.57
N ALA A 381 -16.82 6.04 19.49
CA ALA A 381 -15.41 5.81 19.17
C ALA A 381 -15.15 4.37 18.71
N VAL A 382 -15.72 3.37 19.41
CA VAL A 382 -15.63 1.95 19.01
C VAL A 382 -16.25 1.75 17.64
N GLN A 383 -17.44 2.29 17.40
CA GLN A 383 -18.12 2.18 16.09
C GLN A 383 -17.30 2.84 14.96
N ALA A 384 -16.69 4.00 15.23
CA ALA A 384 -15.84 4.66 14.25
C ALA A 384 -14.62 3.81 13.90
N ALA A 385 -13.92 3.23 14.90
CA ALA A 385 -12.80 2.34 14.68
C ALA A 385 -13.21 1.07 13.90
N VAL A 386 -14.29 0.41 14.32
CA VAL A 386 -14.78 -0.82 13.66
C VAL A 386 -15.19 -0.54 12.20
N LEU A 387 -16.02 0.48 11.96
CA LEU A 387 -16.53 0.74 10.61
C LEU A 387 -15.44 1.28 9.66
N ALA A 388 -14.47 2.04 10.17
CA ALA A 388 -13.32 2.44 9.37
C ALA A 388 -12.46 1.22 9.00
N THR A 389 -12.14 0.33 9.95
CA THR A 389 -11.39 -0.90 9.71
C THR A 389 -12.12 -1.82 8.71
N LEU A 390 -13.42 -2.05 8.90
CA LEU A 390 -14.22 -2.88 7.99
C LEU A 390 -14.31 -2.28 6.57
N ALA A 391 -14.34 -0.95 6.45
CA ALA A 391 -14.38 -0.30 5.15
C ALA A 391 -13.05 -0.37 4.40
N THR A 392 -11.92 -0.38 5.11
CA THR A 392 -10.57 -0.46 4.52
C THR A 392 -10.10 -1.90 4.28
N LEU A 393 -10.65 -2.86 5.01
CA LEU A 393 -10.27 -4.27 4.95
C LEU A 393 -10.28 -4.86 3.54
N PRO A 394 -11.31 -4.67 2.70
CA PRO A 394 -11.32 -5.21 1.34
C PRO A 394 -10.15 -4.70 0.50
N VAL A 395 -9.80 -3.42 0.64
CA VAL A 395 -8.68 -2.81 -0.11
C VAL A 395 -7.36 -3.42 0.32
N LEU A 396 -7.10 -3.55 1.63
CA LEU A 396 -5.88 -4.18 2.15
C LEU A 396 -5.73 -5.60 1.60
N LEU A 397 -6.78 -6.41 1.70
CA LEU A 397 -6.73 -7.80 1.27
C LEU A 397 -6.60 -7.95 -0.26
N LEU A 398 -7.23 -7.08 -1.06
CA LEU A 398 -7.10 -7.10 -2.53
C LEU A 398 -5.68 -6.75 -2.99
N HIS A 399 -4.97 -5.93 -2.22
CA HIS A 399 -3.56 -5.60 -2.48
C HIS A 399 -2.57 -6.56 -1.80
N GLY A 400 -3.04 -7.69 -1.28
CA GLY A 400 -2.18 -8.68 -0.62
C GLY A 400 -1.50 -8.17 0.64
N MET A 401 -2.09 -7.17 1.30
CA MET A 401 -1.60 -6.65 2.58
C MET A 401 -2.23 -7.40 3.74
N ALA A 402 -1.46 -7.66 4.79
CA ALA A 402 -2.01 -8.24 6.00
C ALA A 402 -3.01 -7.29 6.67
N ALA A 403 -4.09 -7.86 7.18
CA ALA A 403 -5.02 -7.17 8.03
C ALA A 403 -4.65 -7.37 9.51
N SER A 404 -5.00 -6.44 10.37
CA SER A 404 -4.76 -6.57 11.81
C SER A 404 -6.07 -6.73 12.59
N GLY A 405 -6.19 -7.83 13.32
CA GLY A 405 -7.26 -8.00 14.30
C GLY A 405 -7.10 -7.08 15.53
N ALA A 406 -5.88 -6.59 15.76
CA ALA A 406 -5.59 -5.61 16.81
C ALA A 406 -5.94 -4.16 16.39
N ALA A 407 -6.35 -3.92 15.14
CA ALA A 407 -6.60 -2.55 14.65
C ALA A 407 -7.64 -1.79 15.49
N VAL A 408 -8.71 -2.45 15.95
CA VAL A 408 -9.73 -1.78 16.76
C VAL A 408 -9.20 -1.37 18.13
N PRO A 409 -8.64 -2.26 18.98
CA PRO A 409 -8.05 -1.84 20.25
C PRO A 409 -6.89 -0.84 20.05
N ALA A 410 -6.03 -1.01 19.06
CA ALA A 410 -4.94 -0.07 18.78
C ALA A 410 -5.45 1.34 18.44
N ASN A 411 -6.49 1.44 17.60
CA ASN A 411 -7.12 2.73 17.29
C ASN A 411 -7.72 3.38 18.55
N LEU A 412 -8.32 2.61 19.45
CA LEU A 412 -8.90 3.15 20.68
C LEU A 412 -7.85 3.59 21.70
N LEU A 413 -6.71 2.89 21.79
CA LEU A 413 -5.67 3.15 22.77
C LEU A 413 -4.63 4.17 22.30
N VAL A 414 -4.31 4.20 21.00
CA VAL A 414 -3.16 4.96 20.46
C VAL A 414 -3.59 6.25 19.79
N VAL A 415 -4.69 6.25 19.01
CA VAL A 415 -5.06 7.41 18.17
C VAL A 415 -5.32 8.69 18.95
N TRP A 416 -5.84 8.60 20.17
CA TRP A 416 -6.07 9.80 20.99
C TRP A 416 -4.78 10.47 21.45
N LEU A 417 -3.65 9.74 21.51
CA LEU A 417 -2.33 10.27 21.83
C LEU A 417 -1.74 11.09 20.66
N LEU A 418 -2.20 10.87 19.43
CA LEU A 418 -1.73 11.60 18.26
C LEU A 418 -1.93 13.12 18.40
N GLY A 419 -3.07 13.55 18.98
CA GLY A 419 -3.34 14.98 19.19
C GLY A 419 -2.34 15.66 20.11
N PRO A 420 -2.09 15.15 21.34
CA PRO A 420 -1.02 15.61 22.20
C PRO A 420 0.38 15.53 21.54
N ALA A 421 0.74 14.43 20.90
CA ALA A 421 2.03 14.26 20.23
C ALA A 421 2.28 15.38 19.20
N LEU A 422 1.38 15.56 18.24
CA LEU A 422 1.53 16.60 17.21
C LEU A 422 1.60 18.01 17.79
N ARG A 423 0.81 18.33 18.84
CA ARG A 423 0.85 19.67 19.46
C ARG A 423 2.16 19.93 20.18
N LEU A 424 2.63 18.96 20.96
CA LEU A 424 3.89 19.03 21.67
C LEU A 424 5.07 19.03 20.69
N GLY A 425 4.99 18.24 19.60
CA GLY A 425 5.98 18.20 18.54
C GLY A 425 6.13 19.56 17.84
N ILE A 426 5.01 20.19 17.45
CA ILE A 426 5.04 21.56 16.87
C ILE A 426 5.58 22.56 17.90
N LEU A 427 5.12 22.50 19.14
CA LEU A 427 5.57 23.40 20.20
C LEU A 427 7.08 23.26 20.45
N ALA A 428 7.58 22.03 20.64
CA ALA A 428 8.99 21.76 20.84
C ALA A 428 9.82 22.21 19.64
N LEU A 429 9.36 21.93 18.41
CA LEU A 429 10.04 22.33 17.19
C LEU A 429 10.14 23.88 17.10
N VAL A 430 9.07 24.61 17.37
CA VAL A 430 9.07 26.08 17.35
C VAL A 430 9.97 26.65 18.46
N LEU A 431 9.86 26.14 19.68
CA LEU A 431 10.67 26.58 20.81
C LEU A 431 12.16 26.32 20.59
N SER A 432 12.52 25.25 19.87
CA SER A 432 13.93 24.91 19.57
C SER A 432 14.69 25.98 18.77
N PHE A 433 13.98 26.93 18.16
CA PHE A 433 14.57 28.08 17.44
C PHE A 433 14.70 29.33 18.30
N VAL A 434 14.22 29.32 19.55
CA VAL A 434 14.17 30.50 20.45
C VAL A 434 14.95 30.19 21.72
N PRO A 435 16.29 30.48 21.77
CA PRO A 435 17.14 30.08 22.90
C PRO A 435 16.69 30.64 24.25
N VAL A 436 16.03 31.80 24.29
CA VAL A 436 15.51 32.39 25.53
C VAL A 436 14.43 31.53 26.20
N LEU A 437 13.78 30.64 25.44
CA LEU A 437 12.70 29.77 25.92
C LEU A 437 13.17 28.32 26.20
N ASP A 438 14.48 28.11 26.38
CA ASP A 438 15.07 26.79 26.63
C ASP A 438 14.38 25.98 27.73
N PRO A 439 14.00 26.53 28.92
CA PRO A 439 13.29 25.74 29.94
C PRO A 439 11.94 25.21 29.46
N LEU A 440 11.18 26.00 28.70
CA LEU A 440 9.90 25.58 28.11
C LEU A 440 10.12 24.54 27.01
N PHE A 441 11.18 24.72 26.21
CA PHE A 441 11.60 23.75 25.20
C PHE A 441 11.89 22.38 25.82
N HIS A 442 12.73 22.31 26.86
CA HIS A 442 13.04 21.05 27.56
C HIS A 442 11.80 20.42 28.17
N GLY A 443 10.92 21.21 28.78
CA GLY A 443 9.65 20.74 29.33
C GLY A 443 8.73 20.14 28.25
N ALA A 444 8.60 20.83 27.10
CA ALA A 444 7.79 20.34 25.97
C ALA A 444 8.38 19.06 25.36
N SER A 445 9.71 19.00 25.19
CA SER A 445 10.42 17.83 24.67
C SER A 445 10.31 16.61 25.59
N LEU A 446 10.41 16.81 26.90
CA LEU A 446 10.21 15.74 27.90
C LEU A 446 8.78 15.17 27.83
N LEU A 447 7.78 16.05 27.82
CA LEU A 447 6.38 15.64 27.71
C LEU A 447 6.10 14.91 26.38
N LEU A 448 6.66 15.42 25.29
CA LEU A 448 6.59 14.75 23.98
C LEU A 448 7.20 13.35 24.05
N GLY A 449 8.39 13.21 24.63
CA GLY A 449 9.07 11.93 24.81
C GLY A 449 8.24 10.92 25.61
N ILE A 450 7.54 11.39 26.68
CA ILE A 450 6.62 10.54 27.47
C ILE A 450 5.44 10.09 26.62
N VAL A 451 4.80 11.00 25.88
CA VAL A 451 3.66 10.67 25.01
C VAL A 451 4.06 9.67 23.92
N LEU A 452 5.20 9.89 23.27
CA LEU A 452 5.71 8.99 22.23
C LEU A 452 6.06 7.61 22.80
N ARG A 453 6.71 7.53 23.96
CA ARG A 453 6.99 6.25 24.63
C ARG A 453 5.70 5.50 24.97
N LEU A 454 4.70 6.19 25.52
CA LEU A 454 3.40 5.56 25.80
C LEU A 454 2.75 5.05 24.52
N MET A 455 2.79 5.85 23.45
CA MET A 455 2.22 5.51 22.15
C MET A 455 2.89 4.29 21.52
N THR A 456 4.24 4.25 21.52
CA THR A 456 5.01 3.11 20.99
C THR A 456 4.85 1.85 21.82
N THR A 457 4.81 1.97 23.16
CA THR A 457 4.56 0.83 24.06
C THR A 457 3.17 0.23 23.86
N LEU A 458 2.14 1.07 23.73
CA LEU A 458 0.78 0.60 23.46
C LEU A 458 0.66 -0.04 22.05
N ALA A 459 1.37 0.51 21.06
CA ALA A 459 1.44 -0.07 19.73
C ALA A 459 2.11 -1.44 19.75
N ALA A 460 3.24 -1.59 20.44
CA ALA A 460 3.94 -2.86 20.60
C ALA A 460 3.08 -3.90 21.35
N TRP A 461 2.39 -3.48 22.42
CA TRP A 461 1.47 -4.35 23.13
C TRP A 461 0.32 -4.85 22.22
N CYS A 462 -0.26 -3.96 21.40
CA CYS A 462 -1.29 -4.34 20.44
C CYS A 462 -0.74 -5.28 19.35
N ALA A 463 0.49 -5.04 18.87
CA ALA A 463 1.14 -5.88 17.88
C ALA A 463 1.45 -7.30 18.39
N ALA A 464 1.65 -7.47 19.71
CA ALA A 464 1.88 -8.75 20.35
C ALA A 464 0.60 -9.59 20.57
N LEU A 465 -0.59 -9.06 20.26
CA LEU A 465 -1.84 -9.81 20.40
C LEU A 465 -1.91 -10.96 19.38
N PRO A 466 -2.43 -12.15 19.74
CA PRO A 466 -2.40 -13.33 18.87
C PRO A 466 -3.16 -13.17 17.54
N ALA A 467 -4.09 -12.22 17.44
CA ALA A 467 -4.81 -11.92 16.20
C ALA A 467 -4.28 -10.65 15.48
N ALA A 468 -3.10 -10.16 15.85
CA ALA A 468 -2.56 -8.92 15.28
C ALA A 468 -2.17 -9.05 13.81
N HIS A 469 -1.85 -10.25 13.34
CA HIS A 469 -1.48 -10.50 11.96
C HIS A 469 -2.44 -11.50 11.31
N ILE A 470 -3.26 -11.03 10.36
CA ILE A 470 -4.19 -11.85 9.59
C ILE A 470 -3.82 -11.71 8.12
N ALA A 471 -3.22 -12.74 7.54
CA ALA A 471 -2.94 -12.82 6.11
C ALA A 471 -3.95 -13.75 5.44
N LEU A 472 -4.61 -13.28 4.39
CA LEU A 472 -5.53 -14.07 3.59
C LEU A 472 -5.07 -14.05 2.12
N PRO A 473 -5.03 -15.19 1.43
CA PRO A 473 -4.76 -15.22 0.00
C PRO A 473 -5.70 -14.30 -0.78
N VAL A 474 -5.18 -13.50 -1.68
CA VAL A 474 -5.94 -12.52 -2.49
C VAL A 474 -7.13 -13.18 -3.19
N ARG A 475 -6.96 -14.40 -3.68
CA ARG A 475 -8.01 -15.21 -4.32
C ARG A 475 -9.24 -15.46 -3.43
N TYR A 476 -9.05 -15.67 -2.12
CA TYR A 476 -10.19 -15.86 -1.21
C TYR A 476 -10.92 -14.55 -0.95
N THR A 477 -10.19 -13.45 -0.96
CA THR A 477 -10.78 -12.12 -0.82
C THR A 477 -11.81 -11.84 -1.91
N LEU A 478 -11.51 -12.18 -3.16
CA LEU A 478 -12.45 -11.99 -4.28
C LEU A 478 -13.75 -12.83 -4.08
N TRP A 479 -13.63 -14.07 -3.66
CA TRP A 479 -14.79 -14.91 -3.36
C TRP A 479 -15.62 -14.38 -2.19
N VAL A 480 -14.97 -13.96 -1.11
CA VAL A 480 -15.62 -13.34 0.04
C VAL A 480 -16.37 -12.07 -0.37
N LEU A 481 -15.74 -11.19 -1.16
CA LEU A 481 -16.40 -9.98 -1.67
C LEU A 481 -17.59 -10.30 -2.58
N ALA A 482 -17.48 -11.30 -3.46
CA ALA A 482 -18.59 -11.73 -4.31
C ALA A 482 -19.78 -12.23 -3.48
N VAL A 483 -19.53 -13.06 -2.47
CA VAL A 483 -20.55 -13.54 -1.53
C VAL A 483 -21.21 -12.37 -0.80
N PHE A 484 -20.41 -11.43 -0.27
CA PHE A 484 -20.94 -10.24 0.39
C PHE A 484 -21.79 -9.37 -0.55
N ALA A 485 -21.38 -9.18 -1.81
CA ALA A 485 -22.13 -8.41 -2.79
C ALA A 485 -23.52 -9.08 -3.08
N VAL A 486 -23.55 -10.39 -3.27
CA VAL A 486 -24.79 -11.14 -3.49
C VAL A 486 -25.71 -11.06 -2.27
N LEU A 487 -25.18 -11.27 -1.08
CA LEU A 487 -25.95 -11.17 0.16
C LEU A 487 -26.46 -9.74 0.39
N ALA A 488 -25.64 -8.73 0.13
CA ALA A 488 -26.06 -7.33 0.24
C ALA A 488 -27.24 -7.01 -0.70
N ALA A 489 -27.20 -7.48 -1.94
CA ALA A 489 -28.30 -7.32 -2.90
C ALA A 489 -29.58 -8.04 -2.43
N LEU A 490 -29.45 -9.29 -1.92
CA LEU A 490 -30.57 -10.07 -1.42
C LEU A 490 -31.25 -9.43 -0.21
N PHE A 491 -30.46 -9.03 0.81
CA PHE A 491 -30.98 -8.41 2.03
C PHE A 491 -31.48 -6.98 1.80
N TRP A 492 -30.93 -6.28 0.80
CA TRP A 492 -31.47 -4.98 0.34
C TRP A 492 -32.88 -5.15 -0.20
N ARG A 493 -33.12 -6.16 -1.05
CA ARG A 493 -34.43 -6.46 -1.62
C ARG A 493 -35.45 -6.86 -0.55
N THR A 494 -35.04 -7.63 0.44
CA THR A 494 -35.91 -8.11 1.53
C THR A 494 -36.04 -7.12 2.69
N ARG A 495 -35.32 -6.00 2.67
CA ARG A 495 -35.23 -5.00 3.76
C ARG A 495 -34.78 -5.54 5.10
N GLN A 496 -34.17 -6.73 5.15
CA GLN A 496 -33.69 -7.41 6.38
C GLN A 496 -32.21 -7.17 6.66
N LEU A 497 -31.74 -5.92 6.47
CA LEU A 497 -30.32 -5.56 6.65
C LEU A 497 -29.71 -5.94 8.02
N ARG A 498 -30.54 -6.06 9.06
CA ARG A 498 -30.05 -6.50 10.38
C ARG A 498 -29.50 -7.93 10.39
N ARG A 499 -30.01 -8.79 9.50
CA ARG A 499 -29.56 -10.19 9.36
C ARG A 499 -28.35 -10.31 8.41
N PHE A 500 -28.08 -9.30 7.63
CA PHE A 500 -26.98 -9.30 6.67
C PHE A 500 -25.62 -9.54 7.34
N VAL A 501 -25.32 -8.82 8.43
CA VAL A 501 -23.99 -8.90 9.08
C VAL A 501 -23.69 -10.30 9.61
N PRO A 502 -24.54 -10.94 10.45
CA PRO A 502 -24.24 -12.26 10.97
C PRO A 502 -24.23 -13.35 9.87
N VAL A 503 -25.16 -13.31 8.92
CA VAL A 503 -25.18 -14.27 7.81
C VAL A 503 -23.97 -14.09 6.90
N GLY A 504 -23.63 -12.83 6.55
CA GLY A 504 -22.46 -12.52 5.76
C GLY A 504 -21.16 -13.00 6.42
N PHE A 505 -21.02 -12.80 7.73
CA PHE A 505 -19.88 -13.30 8.49
C PHE A 505 -19.76 -14.82 8.43
N VAL A 506 -20.85 -15.54 8.72
CA VAL A 506 -20.88 -17.01 8.66
C VAL A 506 -20.55 -17.52 7.25
N CYS A 507 -21.14 -16.91 6.20
CA CYS A 507 -20.84 -17.28 4.82
C CYS A 507 -19.37 -17.00 4.43
N ALA A 508 -18.80 -15.89 4.89
CA ALA A 508 -17.39 -15.57 4.64
C ALA A 508 -16.46 -16.58 5.32
N VAL A 509 -16.71 -16.89 6.59
CA VAL A 509 -15.94 -17.92 7.33
C VAL A 509 -16.07 -19.28 6.63
N ALA A 510 -17.28 -19.70 6.27
CA ALA A 510 -17.52 -20.95 5.56
C ALA A 510 -16.80 -20.98 4.19
N ALA A 511 -16.80 -19.89 3.44
CA ALA A 511 -16.10 -19.78 2.14
C ALA A 511 -14.57 -19.90 2.31
N VAL A 512 -14.00 -19.26 3.34
CA VAL A 512 -12.57 -19.38 3.66
C VAL A 512 -12.23 -20.80 4.10
N MET A 513 -13.03 -21.41 4.99
CA MET A 513 -12.83 -22.79 5.45
C MET A 513 -12.90 -23.78 4.29
N LEU A 514 -13.91 -23.67 3.44
CA LEU A 514 -14.07 -24.54 2.28
C LEU A 514 -12.90 -24.37 1.31
N GLY A 515 -12.49 -23.13 1.05
CA GLY A 515 -11.34 -22.83 0.20
C GLY A 515 -10.04 -23.41 0.76
N SER A 516 -9.80 -23.30 2.06
CA SER A 516 -8.61 -23.86 2.72
C SER A 516 -8.58 -25.39 2.67
N THR A 517 -9.72 -26.06 2.89
CA THR A 517 -9.80 -27.52 2.79
C THR A 517 -9.57 -28.02 1.37
N MET A 518 -10.10 -27.32 0.35
CA MET A 518 -9.91 -27.68 -1.06
C MET A 518 -8.44 -27.51 -1.55
N GLN A 519 -7.63 -26.75 -0.81
CA GLN A 519 -6.25 -26.47 -1.18
C GLN A 519 -5.22 -27.06 -0.20
N ARG A 520 -5.64 -27.92 0.70
CA ARG A 520 -4.78 -28.48 1.73
C ARG A 520 -3.56 -29.20 1.16
N ASP A 521 -3.73 -29.92 0.04
CA ASP A 521 -2.68 -30.71 -0.59
C ASP A 521 -1.99 -29.97 -1.76
N VAL A 522 -2.30 -28.69 -1.98
CA VAL A 522 -1.72 -27.92 -3.07
C VAL A 522 -0.43 -27.27 -2.60
N VAL A 523 0.66 -27.57 -3.27
CA VAL A 523 1.95 -26.90 -3.09
C VAL A 523 2.16 -25.88 -4.22
N ARG A 524 2.50 -24.66 -3.86
CA ARG A 524 2.83 -23.59 -4.79
C ARG A 524 4.31 -23.32 -4.72
N LEU A 525 4.98 -23.50 -5.85
CA LEU A 525 6.38 -23.17 -6.04
C LEU A 525 6.49 -21.90 -6.85
N ALA A 526 7.09 -20.87 -6.30
CA ALA A 526 7.30 -19.60 -7.00
C ALA A 526 8.75 -19.15 -6.92
N MET A 527 9.20 -18.47 -7.97
CA MET A 527 10.44 -17.72 -7.94
C MET A 527 10.13 -16.26 -7.61
N VAL A 528 10.71 -15.76 -6.52
CA VAL A 528 10.40 -14.43 -5.96
C VAL A 528 11.67 -13.61 -5.78
N GLY A 529 11.68 -12.38 -6.26
CA GLY A 529 12.78 -11.44 -6.05
C GLY A 529 13.48 -10.98 -7.31
N THR A 530 14.77 -10.70 -7.23
CA THR A 530 15.56 -10.09 -8.32
C THR A 530 15.66 -11.00 -9.55
N ALA A 531 15.56 -10.40 -10.73
CA ALA A 531 15.66 -11.10 -12.02
C ALA A 531 16.96 -11.90 -12.11
N GLY A 532 16.85 -13.18 -12.42
CA GLY A 532 17.98 -14.10 -12.54
C GLY A 532 18.60 -14.58 -11.21
N ASN A 533 18.11 -14.10 -10.05
CA ASN A 533 18.60 -14.51 -8.74
C ASN A 533 17.52 -14.53 -7.65
N GLY A 534 16.27 -14.79 -8.06
CA GLY A 534 15.13 -14.88 -7.15
C GLY A 534 15.19 -16.10 -6.23
N CYS A 535 14.67 -15.97 -5.02
CA CYS A 535 14.45 -17.07 -4.09
C CYS A 535 13.38 -18.02 -4.62
N VAL A 536 13.46 -19.31 -4.27
CA VAL A 536 12.39 -20.26 -4.54
C VAL A 536 11.57 -20.44 -3.26
N VAL A 537 10.27 -20.22 -3.35
CA VAL A 537 9.35 -20.27 -2.22
C VAL A 537 8.34 -21.38 -2.46
N ALA A 538 8.31 -22.37 -1.58
CA ALA A 538 7.29 -23.41 -1.55
C ALA A 538 6.25 -23.09 -0.48
N VAL A 539 5.00 -22.92 -0.87
CA VAL A 539 3.88 -22.62 0.05
C VAL A 539 2.91 -23.79 0.07
N GLN A 540 2.64 -24.33 1.25
CA GLN A 540 1.60 -25.31 1.52
C GLN A 540 0.80 -24.86 2.72
N ASN A 541 -0.51 -24.72 2.57
CA ASN A 541 -1.41 -24.20 3.61
C ASN A 541 -0.95 -22.79 4.08
N ASN A 542 -0.73 -22.64 5.39
CA ASN A 542 -0.26 -21.39 6.01
C ASN A 542 1.24 -21.38 6.28
N ARG A 543 1.99 -22.41 5.82
CA ARG A 543 3.42 -22.57 6.06
C ARG A 543 4.18 -22.48 4.76
N ALA A 544 5.41 -22.01 4.83
CA ALA A 544 6.29 -21.91 3.69
C ALA A 544 7.71 -22.34 3.99
N VAL A 545 8.38 -22.84 2.96
CA VAL A 545 9.82 -23.09 2.93
C VAL A 545 10.44 -22.20 1.88
N VAL A 546 11.54 -21.55 2.20
CA VAL A 546 12.24 -20.64 1.31
C VAL A 546 13.65 -21.15 1.05
N LEU A 547 13.97 -21.41 -0.21
CA LEU A 547 15.34 -21.58 -0.67
C LEU A 547 15.87 -20.18 -1.00
N TYR A 548 16.64 -19.62 -0.08
CA TYR A 548 17.12 -18.26 -0.16
C TYR A 548 18.38 -18.17 -1.02
N ARG A 549 18.33 -17.31 -2.03
CA ARG A 549 19.49 -16.95 -2.86
C ARG A 549 19.41 -15.48 -3.25
N GLY A 550 20.54 -14.91 -3.64
CA GLY A 550 20.61 -13.49 -4.01
C GLY A 550 20.83 -12.54 -2.84
N SER A 551 20.48 -11.28 -3.01
CA SER A 551 20.77 -10.22 -2.04
C SER A 551 19.65 -10.05 -1.01
N ALA A 552 19.91 -9.25 0.04
CA ALA A 552 18.96 -8.93 1.11
C ALA A 552 17.63 -8.31 0.59
N VAL A 553 17.62 -7.71 -0.61
CA VAL A 553 16.43 -7.17 -1.26
C VAL A 553 15.34 -8.24 -1.50
N ASN A 554 15.74 -9.47 -1.74
CA ASN A 554 14.80 -10.58 -1.94
C ASN A 554 13.94 -10.87 -0.71
N GLY A 555 14.42 -10.57 0.50
CA GLY A 555 13.66 -10.79 1.72
C GLY A 555 12.32 -10.04 1.75
N ARG A 556 12.29 -8.79 1.31
CA ARG A 556 11.04 -8.01 1.23
C ARG A 556 10.07 -8.58 0.19
N ALA A 557 10.58 -9.01 -0.95
CA ALA A 557 9.77 -9.64 -2.00
C ALA A 557 9.16 -10.97 -1.52
N VAL A 558 9.96 -11.79 -0.83
CA VAL A 558 9.51 -13.04 -0.22
C VAL A 558 8.42 -12.78 0.83
N GLN A 559 8.63 -11.84 1.75
CA GLN A 559 7.63 -11.46 2.76
C GLN A 559 6.31 -11.01 2.13
N GLN A 560 6.37 -10.21 1.08
CA GLN A 560 5.19 -9.77 0.34
C GLN A 560 4.46 -10.95 -0.31
N TYR A 561 5.20 -11.85 -0.97
CA TYR A 561 4.64 -13.05 -1.60
C TYR A 561 3.95 -13.96 -0.57
N LEU A 562 4.58 -14.20 0.58
CA LEU A 562 4.01 -14.99 1.67
C LEU A 562 2.71 -14.39 2.19
N THR A 563 2.68 -13.07 2.39
CA THR A 563 1.47 -12.36 2.83
C THR A 563 0.35 -12.47 1.80
N GLN A 564 0.66 -12.31 0.50
CA GLN A 564 -0.33 -12.43 -0.59
C GLN A 564 -0.92 -13.84 -0.70
N ASN A 565 -0.13 -14.86 -0.38
CA ASN A 565 -0.56 -16.25 -0.41
C ASN A 565 -1.08 -16.78 0.94
N GLY A 566 -1.15 -15.93 1.97
CA GLY A 566 -1.69 -16.29 3.27
C GLY A 566 -0.82 -17.26 4.07
N ALA A 567 0.48 -17.26 3.83
CA ALA A 567 1.47 -18.10 4.52
C ALA A 567 2.46 -17.25 5.33
N PRO A 568 2.04 -16.63 6.43
CA PRO A 568 2.92 -15.79 7.23
C PRO A 568 3.96 -16.58 8.03
N GLU A 569 3.75 -17.89 8.20
CA GLU A 569 4.62 -18.74 8.99
C GLU A 569 5.71 -19.37 8.11
N LEU A 570 6.97 -19.01 8.36
CA LEU A 570 8.13 -19.64 7.75
C LEU A 570 8.51 -20.87 8.55
N ALA A 571 8.28 -22.04 7.98
CA ALA A 571 8.69 -23.32 8.57
C ALA A 571 10.21 -23.44 8.59
N ALA A 572 10.86 -23.14 7.46
CA ALA A 572 12.31 -23.12 7.35
C ALA A 572 12.78 -22.16 6.25
N VAL A 573 13.98 -21.63 6.42
CA VAL A 573 14.75 -20.94 5.38
C VAL A 573 16.05 -21.68 5.18
N ILE A 574 16.31 -22.13 3.96
CA ILE A 574 17.56 -22.75 3.55
C ILE A 574 18.37 -21.69 2.79
N ASP A 575 19.46 -21.22 3.36
CA ASP A 575 20.32 -20.24 2.72
C ASP A 575 21.31 -20.94 1.78
N LEU A 576 21.06 -20.80 0.47
CA LEU A 576 21.92 -21.37 -0.58
C LEU A 576 23.08 -20.45 -0.98
N ARG A 577 23.28 -19.32 -0.31
CA ARG A 577 24.37 -18.39 -0.64
C ARG A 577 25.70 -18.98 -0.20
N THR A 578 26.70 -18.88 -1.06
CA THR A 578 28.06 -19.30 -0.76
C THR A 578 28.77 -18.36 0.23
N GLU A 579 28.38 -17.09 0.25
CA GLU A 579 28.79 -16.09 1.22
C GLU A 579 27.54 -15.62 1.99
N PRO A 580 27.25 -16.22 3.17
CA PRO A 580 26.09 -15.86 3.95
C PRO A 580 26.27 -14.44 4.51
N GLY A 581 25.33 -13.55 4.18
CA GLY A 581 25.19 -12.23 4.76
C GLY A 581 24.03 -12.21 5.76
N GLU A 582 23.68 -11.02 6.25
CA GLU A 582 22.53 -10.85 7.13
C GLU A 582 21.27 -11.44 6.49
N MET A 583 20.51 -12.23 7.26
CA MET A 583 19.27 -12.85 6.81
C MET A 583 18.09 -11.91 7.10
N PRO A 584 17.43 -11.39 6.06
CA PRO A 584 16.33 -10.43 6.25
C PRO A 584 14.99 -11.08 6.61
N LEU A 585 14.95 -12.42 6.77
CA LEU A 585 13.73 -13.17 7.08
C LEU A 585 13.78 -13.73 8.49
N GLN A 586 12.75 -13.50 9.29
CA GLN A 586 12.59 -14.14 10.59
C GLN A 586 11.96 -15.53 10.39
N THR A 587 12.64 -16.56 10.84
CA THR A 587 12.21 -17.95 10.73
C THR A 587 12.47 -18.71 12.03
N ALA A 588 11.65 -19.73 12.28
CA ALA A 588 11.89 -20.66 13.40
C ALA A 588 13.12 -21.54 13.16
N GLN A 589 13.41 -21.86 11.90
CA GLN A 589 14.54 -22.71 11.51
C GLN A 589 15.29 -22.07 10.34
N LEU A 590 16.51 -21.60 10.61
CA LEU A 590 17.46 -21.15 9.59
C LEU A 590 18.52 -22.24 9.41
N LEU A 591 18.66 -22.71 8.18
CA LEU A 591 19.67 -23.69 7.79
C LEU A 591 20.61 -23.00 6.80
N THR A 592 21.86 -22.81 7.21
CA THR A 592 22.90 -22.30 6.31
C THR A 592 23.73 -23.46 5.76
N ILE A 593 24.22 -23.33 4.53
CA ILE A 593 25.05 -24.35 3.92
C ILE A 593 26.28 -24.67 4.80
N ALA A 594 26.79 -23.65 5.51
CA ALA A 594 27.96 -23.81 6.39
C ALA A 594 27.67 -24.69 7.61
N ASP A 595 26.42 -24.78 8.06
CA ASP A 595 26.03 -25.53 9.27
C ASP A 595 25.70 -27.00 8.98
N LEU A 596 25.62 -27.39 7.70
CA LEU A 596 25.23 -28.72 7.27
C LEU A 596 26.47 -29.57 6.91
N PRO A 597 26.45 -30.91 7.12
CA PRO A 597 27.52 -31.77 6.68
C PRO A 597 27.60 -31.77 5.15
N GLN A 598 28.82 -31.70 4.60
CA GLN A 598 29.06 -31.79 3.16
C GLN A 598 28.49 -33.08 2.57
N GLY A 599 27.84 -33.00 1.42
CA GLY A 599 27.22 -34.12 0.74
C GLY A 599 25.71 -33.98 0.62
N LEU A 600 25.01 -35.11 0.61
CA LEU A 600 23.56 -35.16 0.53
C LEU A 600 22.92 -35.12 1.92
N THR A 601 22.08 -34.15 2.15
CA THR A 601 21.26 -34.00 3.38
C THR A 601 19.81 -34.06 3.04
N HIS A 602 19.02 -34.94 3.67
CA HIS A 602 17.57 -35.07 3.49
C HIS A 602 16.85 -34.40 4.65
N LEU A 603 15.85 -33.52 4.31
CA LEU A 603 15.11 -32.72 5.27
C LEU A 603 13.60 -32.79 4.94
N GLN A 604 12.78 -33.19 5.92
CA GLN A 604 11.33 -33.09 5.81
C GLN A 604 10.87 -31.79 6.46
N LEU A 605 10.36 -30.85 5.67
CA LEU A 605 10.08 -29.49 6.12
C LEU A 605 8.62 -29.12 6.17
N LEU A 606 7.79 -29.69 5.27
CA LEU A 606 6.32 -29.54 5.26
C LEU A 606 5.66 -30.92 5.18
N ASP A 607 4.33 -30.95 5.26
CA ASP A 607 3.58 -32.22 5.29
C ASP A 607 3.83 -33.11 4.05
N THR A 608 4.03 -32.51 2.87
CA THR A 608 4.27 -33.21 1.60
C THR A 608 5.50 -32.70 0.85
N VAL A 609 6.34 -31.90 1.49
CA VAL A 609 7.55 -31.34 0.85
C VAL A 609 8.77 -31.80 1.61
N GLU A 610 9.58 -32.58 0.92
CA GLU A 610 10.91 -33.01 1.35
C GLU A 610 11.96 -32.27 0.54
N VAL A 611 13.12 -32.01 1.11
CA VAL A 611 14.21 -31.29 0.45
C VAL A 611 15.49 -32.10 0.56
N ASP A 612 16.02 -32.50 -0.57
CA ASP A 612 17.34 -33.08 -0.71
C ASP A 612 18.34 -31.98 -1.06
N LEU A 613 19.27 -31.72 -0.16
CA LEU A 613 20.27 -30.69 -0.33
C LEU A 613 21.64 -31.35 -0.60
N LEU A 614 22.17 -31.12 -1.79
CA LEU A 614 23.53 -31.45 -2.15
C LEU A 614 24.37 -30.17 -2.16
N HIS A 615 25.39 -30.10 -1.31
CA HIS A 615 26.20 -28.90 -1.24
C HIS A 615 27.70 -29.19 -1.15
N THR A 616 28.46 -28.24 -1.68
CA THR A 616 29.92 -28.14 -1.61
C THR A 616 30.29 -26.74 -1.11
N ASN A 617 31.55 -26.47 -0.84
CA ASN A 617 32.00 -25.13 -0.42
C ASN A 617 31.71 -24.01 -1.44
N ALA A 618 31.46 -24.35 -2.72
CA ALA A 618 31.29 -23.35 -3.81
C ALA A 618 29.94 -23.36 -4.46
N ALA A 619 29.09 -24.34 -4.19
CA ALA A 619 27.77 -24.46 -4.82
C ALA A 619 26.81 -25.31 -4.00
N ALA A 620 25.53 -25.08 -4.16
CA ALA A 620 24.43 -25.85 -3.59
C ALA A 620 23.38 -26.18 -4.62
N LEU A 621 22.81 -27.37 -4.55
CA LEU A 621 21.66 -27.85 -5.26
C LEU A 621 20.62 -28.30 -4.23
N ALA A 622 19.45 -27.70 -4.25
CA ALA A 622 18.30 -28.16 -3.49
C ALA A 622 17.28 -28.78 -4.46
N VAL A 623 16.87 -30.00 -4.17
CA VAL A 623 15.80 -30.71 -4.88
C VAL A 623 14.63 -30.85 -3.92
N LEU A 624 13.49 -30.26 -4.27
CA LEU A 624 12.26 -30.40 -3.53
C LEU A 624 11.45 -31.56 -4.12
N ASP A 625 11.16 -32.55 -3.30
CA ASP A 625 10.19 -33.58 -3.63
C ASP A 625 8.80 -33.18 -3.09
N VAL A 626 7.84 -33.14 -3.98
CA VAL A 626 6.43 -32.86 -3.67
C VAL A 626 5.58 -34.08 -4.07
N GLY A 627 5.61 -35.10 -3.23
CA GLY A 627 4.84 -36.32 -3.46
C GLY A 627 5.21 -37.04 -4.75
N GLY A 628 6.49 -37.18 -5.04
CA GLY A 628 7.05 -37.84 -6.23
C GLY A 628 7.23 -36.91 -7.45
N TRP A 629 6.99 -35.60 -7.30
CA TRP A 629 7.29 -34.58 -8.31
C TRP A 629 8.49 -33.74 -7.82
N HIS A 630 9.52 -33.63 -8.67
CA HIS A 630 10.78 -33.05 -8.28
C HIS A 630 11.00 -31.66 -8.88
N ALA A 631 11.25 -30.67 -8.03
CA ALA A 631 11.70 -29.35 -8.45
C ALA A 631 13.10 -29.07 -7.94
N ALA A 632 13.97 -28.47 -8.75
CA ALA A 632 15.33 -28.15 -8.32
C ALA A 632 15.63 -26.66 -8.41
N ALA A 633 16.48 -26.19 -7.51
CA ALA A 633 17.07 -24.87 -7.52
C ALA A 633 18.56 -24.96 -7.14
N SER A 634 19.41 -24.20 -7.84
CA SER A 634 20.84 -24.17 -7.54
C SER A 634 21.35 -22.77 -7.25
N ALA A 635 22.47 -22.69 -6.53
CA ALA A 635 23.25 -21.49 -6.32
C ALA A 635 24.74 -21.81 -6.48
N GLY A 636 25.52 -20.87 -6.98
CA GLY A 636 26.95 -21.07 -7.26
C GLY A 636 27.23 -21.82 -8.57
N LYS A 637 28.49 -22.16 -8.79
CA LYS A 637 28.95 -22.91 -9.98
C LYS A 637 28.88 -24.41 -9.69
N LEU A 638 27.74 -25.01 -10.04
CA LEU A 638 27.48 -26.42 -9.80
C LEU A 638 28.24 -27.30 -10.83
N ILE A 639 29.00 -28.27 -10.35
CA ILE A 639 29.64 -29.32 -11.15
C ILE A 639 29.15 -30.66 -10.55
N LEU A 640 28.36 -31.40 -11.31
CA LEU A 640 27.84 -32.71 -10.92
C LEU A 640 28.55 -33.80 -11.75
N THR A 641 28.82 -34.93 -11.12
CA THR A 641 29.38 -36.11 -11.80
C THR A 641 28.31 -36.85 -12.59
N ASP A 642 27.10 -36.92 -12.07
CA ASP A 642 25.95 -37.56 -12.69
C ASP A 642 24.82 -36.58 -12.99
N PRO A 643 24.09 -36.75 -14.10
CA PRO A 643 22.96 -35.90 -14.39
C PRO A 643 21.78 -36.13 -13.43
N VAL A 644 21.18 -35.04 -12.95
CA VAL A 644 20.01 -35.08 -12.09
C VAL A 644 18.77 -34.80 -12.93
N ALA A 645 17.85 -35.76 -12.96
CA ALA A 645 16.56 -35.62 -13.65
C ALA A 645 15.52 -34.99 -12.71
N VAL A 646 14.86 -33.91 -13.17
CA VAL A 646 13.83 -33.20 -12.41
C VAL A 646 12.65 -32.81 -13.30
N ASP A 647 11.48 -32.65 -12.71
CA ASP A 647 10.30 -32.22 -13.46
C ASP A 647 10.31 -30.69 -13.71
N LEU A 648 10.85 -29.90 -12.77
CA LEU A 648 10.97 -28.46 -12.89
C LEU A 648 12.35 -27.99 -12.40
N TYR A 649 12.97 -27.11 -13.18
CA TYR A 649 14.16 -26.40 -12.71
C TYR A 649 13.88 -24.91 -12.56
N CYS A 650 14.07 -24.38 -11.36
CA CYS A 650 13.93 -22.95 -11.05
C CYS A 650 15.26 -22.24 -11.37
N ALA A 651 15.42 -21.81 -12.61
CA ALA A 651 16.66 -21.28 -13.13
C ALA A 651 16.98 -19.89 -12.58
N GLY A 652 18.20 -19.73 -12.06
CA GLY A 652 18.78 -18.45 -11.69
C GLY A 652 19.55 -17.80 -12.83
N GLY A 653 20.70 -17.21 -12.52
CA GLY A 653 21.64 -16.64 -13.50
C GLY A 653 22.32 -17.68 -14.40
N SER A 654 22.20 -18.96 -14.10
CA SER A 654 22.79 -20.08 -14.86
C SER A 654 21.81 -21.25 -14.94
N CYS A 655 21.96 -22.06 -16.00
CA CYS A 655 21.30 -23.34 -16.17
C CYS A 655 22.39 -24.41 -16.37
N PRO A 656 22.67 -25.23 -15.32
CA PRO A 656 23.70 -26.29 -15.42
C PRO A 656 23.26 -27.38 -16.39
N GLU A 657 24.14 -27.80 -17.30
CA GLU A 657 23.89 -28.87 -18.29
C GLU A 657 23.64 -30.23 -17.62
N ALA A 658 24.13 -30.42 -16.41
CA ALA A 658 23.92 -31.63 -15.62
C ALA A 658 22.51 -31.77 -15.03
N ILE A 659 21.64 -30.78 -15.16
CA ILE A 659 20.26 -30.86 -14.71
C ILE A 659 19.34 -31.07 -15.93
N GLN A 660 18.74 -32.27 -16.00
CA GLN A 660 17.78 -32.63 -17.02
C GLN A 660 16.37 -32.33 -16.53
N ALA A 661 15.83 -31.16 -16.91
CA ALA A 661 14.51 -30.71 -16.51
C ALA A 661 13.47 -30.94 -17.62
N LYS A 662 12.24 -31.32 -17.25
CA LYS A 662 11.10 -31.36 -18.19
C LYS A 662 10.57 -29.95 -18.47
N ALA A 663 10.76 -29.01 -17.57
CA ALA A 663 10.37 -27.60 -17.71
C ALA A 663 11.33 -26.71 -16.92
N ILE A 664 11.50 -25.47 -17.36
CA ILE A 664 12.33 -24.47 -16.69
C ILE A 664 11.46 -23.27 -16.32
N LEU A 665 11.56 -22.82 -15.07
CA LEU A 665 10.90 -21.64 -14.56
C LEU A 665 11.93 -20.54 -14.36
N CYS A 666 11.68 -19.31 -14.87
CA CYS A 666 12.60 -18.19 -14.72
C CYS A 666 11.88 -16.87 -14.53
N ASN A 667 12.53 -15.92 -13.83
CA ASN A 667 12.06 -14.55 -13.63
C ASN A 667 12.88 -13.51 -14.40
N GLN A 668 13.57 -13.94 -15.47
CA GLN A 668 14.37 -13.09 -16.35
C GLN A 668 13.91 -13.23 -17.79
N GLN A 669 13.57 -12.13 -18.46
CA GLN A 669 13.02 -12.14 -19.81
C GLN A 669 14.01 -12.61 -20.89
N THR A 670 15.29 -12.26 -20.75
CA THR A 670 16.37 -12.63 -21.68
C THR A 670 17.53 -13.24 -20.92
N PRO A 671 17.40 -14.49 -20.42
CA PRO A 671 18.52 -15.12 -19.71
C PRO A 671 19.62 -15.51 -20.70
N LYS A 672 20.89 -15.27 -20.31
CA LYS A 672 22.06 -15.61 -21.14
C LYS A 672 22.20 -17.11 -21.46
N TRP A 673 21.55 -17.95 -20.66
CA TRP A 673 21.58 -19.40 -20.82
C TRP A 673 20.43 -19.94 -21.68
N LEU A 674 19.53 -19.08 -22.21
CA LEU A 674 18.32 -19.51 -22.94
C LEU A 674 18.68 -20.42 -24.14
N SER A 675 19.73 -20.12 -24.88
CA SER A 675 20.22 -20.96 -26.00
C SER A 675 20.67 -22.37 -25.58
N LYS A 676 20.99 -22.59 -24.29
CA LYS A 676 21.38 -23.87 -23.74
C LYS A 676 20.20 -24.74 -23.29
N ALA A 677 19.00 -24.17 -23.21
CA ALA A 677 17.81 -24.89 -22.78
C ALA A 677 17.32 -25.95 -23.80
N GLY A 678 17.80 -25.88 -25.06
CA GLY A 678 17.39 -26.81 -26.13
C GLY A 678 15.89 -26.78 -26.34
N ASP A 679 15.27 -27.96 -26.44
CA ASP A 679 13.82 -28.12 -26.65
C ASP A 679 13.01 -28.06 -25.35
N THR A 680 13.66 -27.82 -24.17
CA THR A 680 12.98 -27.76 -22.88
C THR A 680 12.11 -26.51 -22.79
N PRO A 681 10.79 -26.62 -22.49
CA PRO A 681 9.92 -25.45 -22.37
C PRO A 681 10.37 -24.56 -21.22
N VAL A 682 10.54 -23.25 -21.53
CA VAL A 682 10.92 -22.24 -20.56
C VAL A 682 9.71 -21.34 -20.27
N TYR A 683 9.31 -21.28 -19.03
CA TYR A 683 8.22 -20.46 -18.55
C TYR A 683 8.75 -19.23 -17.82
N TYR A 684 8.27 -18.08 -18.21
CA TYR A 684 8.71 -16.77 -17.70
C TYR A 684 7.56 -15.94 -17.15
N ASP A 685 7.82 -15.30 -16.03
CA ASP A 685 7.13 -14.11 -15.57
C ASP A 685 8.12 -13.17 -14.88
N ALA A 686 7.86 -11.85 -14.98
CA ALA A 686 8.75 -10.83 -14.45
C ALA A 686 8.70 -10.71 -12.91
N GLU A 687 7.60 -11.09 -12.30
CA GLU A 687 7.36 -10.91 -10.85
C GLU A 687 7.53 -12.20 -10.07
N THR A 688 6.62 -13.15 -10.29
CA THR A 688 6.51 -14.35 -9.48
C THR A 688 6.06 -15.54 -10.31
N PRO A 689 6.89 -16.02 -11.26
CA PRO A 689 6.54 -17.21 -12.02
C PRO A 689 6.24 -18.36 -11.07
N THR A 690 5.05 -18.93 -11.18
CA THR A 690 4.51 -19.89 -10.20
C THR A 690 4.09 -21.19 -10.87
N ALA A 691 4.53 -22.30 -10.27
CA ALA A 691 4.05 -23.65 -10.59
C ALA A 691 3.18 -24.14 -9.44
N VAL A 692 1.97 -24.62 -9.76
CA VAL A 692 1.03 -25.19 -8.80
C VAL A 692 1.04 -26.68 -8.92
N VAL A 693 1.53 -27.35 -7.92
CA VAL A 693 1.67 -28.81 -7.86
C VAL A 693 0.56 -29.39 -7.00
N ARG A 694 -0.12 -30.38 -7.56
CA ARG A 694 -1.07 -31.20 -6.82
C ARG A 694 -0.55 -32.64 -6.84
N PRO A 695 -0.27 -33.26 -5.69
CA PRO A 695 0.22 -34.63 -5.65
C PRO A 695 -0.69 -35.56 -6.47
N GLY A 696 -0.10 -36.35 -7.38
CA GLY A 696 -0.81 -37.29 -8.25
C GLY A 696 -1.63 -36.64 -9.39
N LYS A 697 -1.52 -35.34 -9.66
CA LYS A 697 -2.18 -34.62 -10.76
C LYS A 697 -1.19 -33.82 -11.58
N SER A 698 -1.65 -33.33 -12.75
CA SER A 698 -0.85 -32.45 -13.62
C SER A 698 -0.49 -31.13 -12.94
N VAL A 699 0.72 -30.64 -13.20
CA VAL A 699 1.19 -29.34 -12.76
C VAL A 699 0.55 -28.24 -13.61
N VAL A 700 0.13 -27.16 -12.97
CA VAL A 700 -0.42 -25.97 -13.62
C VAL A 700 0.55 -24.82 -13.42
N TYR A 701 0.97 -24.18 -14.50
CA TYR A 701 1.79 -22.99 -14.47
C TYR A 701 0.87 -21.77 -14.47
N GLU A 702 0.91 -20.96 -13.41
CA GLU A 702 0.09 -19.75 -13.24
C GLU A 702 0.92 -18.51 -13.58
N GLU A 703 0.32 -17.55 -14.29
CA GLU A 703 0.90 -16.22 -14.58
C GLU A 703 2.22 -16.25 -15.37
N VAL A 704 2.43 -17.24 -16.20
CA VAL A 704 3.67 -17.40 -16.98
C VAL A 704 3.43 -17.34 -18.49
N GLN A 705 4.42 -16.83 -19.22
CA GLN A 705 4.46 -16.87 -20.67
C GLN A 705 5.57 -17.82 -21.16
N PRO A 706 5.33 -18.62 -22.19
CA PRO A 706 6.40 -19.43 -22.78
C PRO A 706 7.41 -18.50 -23.46
N LEU A 707 8.70 -18.65 -23.14
CA LEU A 707 9.78 -18.00 -23.87
C LEU A 707 10.13 -18.86 -25.09
N ALA A 708 10.02 -18.28 -26.29
CA ALA A 708 10.51 -18.90 -27.50
C ALA A 708 12.04 -18.83 -27.53
N VAL A 709 12.71 -19.96 -27.72
CA VAL A 709 14.15 -20.01 -28.07
C VAL A 709 14.24 -19.50 -29.51
N GLN A 710 14.76 -18.27 -29.70
CA GLN A 710 15.04 -17.70 -31.01
C GLN A 710 16.38 -18.19 -31.57
#